data_40f8766596e8b1e515cc2b17f0ccf4c6
#
_entry.id   40f8766596e8b1e515cc2b17f0ccf4c6
#
_cell.length_a   1.000
_cell.length_b   1.000
_cell.length_c   1.000
_cell.angle_alpha   90.00
_cell.angle_beta   90.00
_cell.angle_gamma   90.00
#
_symmetry.space_group_name_H-M   'P 1'
#
loop_
_entity.id
_entity.type
_entity.pdbx_description
1 polymer ?
#
loop_
_entity_poly.entity_id
_entity_poly.type
_entity_poly.pdbx_seq_one_letter_code
_entity_poly.pdbx_strand_id
1 'polypeptide(L)'
;MKKRNIYLDNLSFEDARKTLSDAFKSSELTGIETIAVYDSLNRVSASSVTALLSSPNHNASAMDGIAVIADNTEAADERNHLELKLGSGFKYVDTGDPITEPWNAVIMVEDLLEADERHVVIKSPARIWQHVRHVGEDIAAGELIIPSFQRIRAVDIGAMTAGGITELEVFRRPVVAILPTGTEIIEDPETMSEGAILDSNSRMFAAMVLDAGAEPLRLKPVIDDRQLIKEAFAGALERSDAVIIIAGSSAGTEDYSADTIRSFGEILFHGVAVKPGKPAIFGRAGNKPLIGLPGYPVSGYVIFDRLVKPLLELMQGIGSAAEEFRSGFLSRRVPSSLEHREFVRVKCGKVGGRTIVSPLNRGAGITMSLVHADGILEIPQESEGYEAGTEIEFRLTRPASEIDNRLVSIGSHDLLLDVITELMHKNGGRTGLSSTHQGSMGGVLAIRKGECHIAPVHLLNVEDGRYNEYLFGKYFQPEETALIKGVGRTQGFIVKPGNPKGLTGVDDLSGELVYINRQRGSGTRVLLDYLLEQKGIDPDSIDGYYREMTTHMAVASAVKSGTADAGLGVYSAAAVNGLDFIPLGNEEYDFVVRKDMLDDPSLQTFIDCLKSEEFASELGKLGGYELDEPGRIISFS
;
A
#
# COMPACT_ATOMS: atom_id res chain seq x y z
N MET A 1 -45.67 2.57 -1.71
CA MET A 1 -44.41 1.95 -2.07
C MET A 1 -43.76 2.79 -3.17
N LYS A 2 -42.68 3.54 -2.88
CA LYS A 2 -41.89 4.23 -3.92
C LYS A 2 -41.24 3.16 -4.82
N LYS A 3 -41.41 3.27 -6.14
CA LYS A 3 -40.80 2.37 -7.12
C LYS A 3 -39.28 2.42 -6.95
N ARG A 4 -38.65 1.30 -6.58
CA ARG A 4 -37.20 1.13 -6.66
C ARG A 4 -36.83 1.05 -8.13
N ASN A 5 -36.01 1.98 -8.61
CA ASN A 5 -35.38 1.89 -9.93
C ASN A 5 -34.21 0.89 -9.84
N ILE A 6 -34.48 -0.38 -10.17
CA ILE A 6 -33.53 -1.50 -10.03
C ILE A 6 -32.65 -1.68 -11.31
N TYR A 7 -32.88 -0.88 -12.34
CA TYR A 7 -32.14 -1.05 -13.60
C TYR A 7 -30.85 -0.22 -13.57
N LEU A 8 -29.78 -0.90 -13.14
CA LEU A 8 -28.41 -0.51 -13.44
C LEU A 8 -28.04 -1.18 -14.78
N ASP A 9 -27.82 -0.38 -15.82
CA ASP A 9 -27.17 -0.86 -17.04
C ASP A 9 -25.70 -1.14 -16.72
N ASN A 10 -25.42 -2.37 -16.27
CA ASN A 10 -24.06 -2.77 -15.90
C ASN A 10 -23.22 -2.92 -17.17
N LEU A 11 -22.48 -1.88 -17.52
CA LEU A 11 -21.46 -2.00 -18.56
C LEU A 11 -20.35 -2.98 -18.14
N SER A 12 -19.78 -3.71 -19.09
CA SER A 12 -18.54 -4.42 -18.83
C SER A 12 -17.46 -3.43 -18.38
N PHE A 13 -16.47 -3.92 -17.66
CA PHE A 13 -15.36 -3.06 -17.21
C PHE A 13 -14.60 -2.44 -18.41
N GLU A 14 -14.41 -3.21 -19.47
CA GLU A 14 -13.77 -2.79 -20.70
C GLU A 14 -14.58 -1.70 -21.42
N ASP A 15 -15.89 -1.89 -21.54
CA ASP A 15 -16.78 -0.91 -22.18
C ASP A 15 -16.84 0.38 -21.37
N ALA A 16 -16.85 0.29 -20.03
CA ALA A 16 -16.78 1.45 -19.16
C ALA A 16 -15.49 2.27 -19.38
N ARG A 17 -14.33 1.61 -19.41
CA ARG A 17 -13.04 2.26 -19.73
C ARG A 17 -13.04 2.89 -21.12
N LYS A 18 -13.54 2.18 -22.11
CA LYS A 18 -13.65 2.70 -23.48
C LYS A 18 -14.56 3.91 -23.55
N THR A 19 -15.73 3.85 -22.92
CA THR A 19 -16.68 4.97 -22.86
C THR A 19 -16.05 6.22 -22.26
N LEU A 20 -15.28 6.07 -21.16
CA LEU A 20 -14.56 7.20 -20.55
C LEU A 20 -13.47 7.73 -21.48
N SER A 21 -12.66 6.88 -22.08
CA SER A 21 -11.62 7.29 -23.03
C SER A 21 -12.20 7.99 -24.27
N ASP A 22 -13.35 7.56 -24.75
CA ASP A 22 -14.04 8.18 -25.90
C ASP A 22 -14.70 9.52 -25.53
N ALA A 23 -15.28 9.62 -24.33
CA ALA A 23 -15.96 10.81 -23.84
C ALA A 23 -14.99 11.96 -23.47
N PHE A 24 -13.79 11.63 -23.00
CA PHE A 24 -12.79 12.58 -22.52
C PHE A 24 -11.47 12.46 -23.30
N LYS A 25 -11.54 12.60 -24.64
CA LYS A 25 -10.37 12.56 -25.50
C LYS A 25 -9.37 13.65 -25.16
N SER A 26 -8.09 13.36 -25.36
CA SER A 26 -6.93 14.19 -25.02
C SER A 26 -6.88 15.60 -25.65
N SER A 27 -7.80 15.94 -26.55
CA SER A 27 -7.90 17.28 -27.14
C SER A 27 -8.39 18.38 -26.18
N GLU A 28 -8.83 18.01 -24.98
CA GLU A 28 -9.53 18.90 -24.03
C GLU A 28 -8.90 18.84 -22.63
N LEU A 29 -7.56 18.87 -22.62
CA LEU A 29 -6.75 18.95 -21.40
C LEU A 29 -7.12 20.17 -20.56
N THR A 30 -6.83 20.12 -19.26
CA THR A 30 -7.18 21.13 -18.26
C THR A 30 -6.67 22.56 -18.50
N GLY A 31 -5.99 22.78 -19.64
CA GLY A 31 -5.33 24.04 -20.02
C GLY A 31 -3.83 24.01 -19.74
N ILE A 32 -3.18 25.10 -20.13
CA ILE A 32 -1.72 25.26 -20.04
C ILE A 32 -1.45 26.42 -19.08
N GLU A 33 -0.40 26.30 -18.29
CA GLU A 33 0.11 27.35 -17.43
C GLU A 33 1.64 27.43 -17.56
N THR A 34 2.18 28.62 -17.39
CA THR A 34 3.62 28.85 -17.33
C THR A 34 4.08 28.84 -15.88
N ILE A 35 5.08 28.03 -15.57
CA ILE A 35 5.64 27.91 -14.23
C ILE A 35 7.17 28.01 -14.25
N ALA A 36 7.76 28.33 -13.11
CA ALA A 36 9.21 28.28 -12.96
C ALA A 36 9.72 26.84 -13.11
N VAL A 37 10.90 26.68 -13.72
CA VAL A 37 11.52 25.37 -13.98
C VAL A 37 11.66 24.54 -12.69
N TYR A 38 12.06 25.14 -11.58
CA TYR A 38 12.25 24.42 -10.31
C TYR A 38 10.93 23.91 -9.68
N ASP A 39 9.77 24.48 -10.06
CA ASP A 39 8.45 24.04 -9.62
C ASP A 39 7.85 22.94 -10.52
N SER A 40 8.58 22.55 -11.57
CA SER A 40 8.06 21.67 -12.62
C SER A 40 8.15 20.17 -12.33
N LEU A 41 8.71 19.76 -11.20
CA LEU A 41 8.83 18.34 -10.85
C LEU A 41 7.48 17.61 -10.92
N ASN A 42 7.45 16.48 -11.65
CA ASN A 42 6.24 15.68 -11.88
C ASN A 42 5.12 16.39 -12.66
N ARG A 43 5.36 17.58 -13.20
CA ARG A 43 4.44 18.20 -14.16
C ARG A 43 4.64 17.58 -15.55
N VAL A 44 3.74 17.85 -16.45
CA VAL A 44 3.80 17.38 -17.85
C VAL A 44 4.01 18.58 -18.77
N SER A 45 5.05 18.52 -19.58
CA SER A 45 5.37 19.57 -20.56
C SER A 45 4.24 19.72 -21.58
N ALA A 46 3.73 20.94 -21.76
CA ALA A 46 2.72 21.24 -22.78
C ALA A 46 3.37 21.46 -24.16
N SER A 47 4.59 21.96 -24.18
CA SER A 47 5.37 22.19 -25.39
C SER A 47 6.78 21.58 -25.24
N SER A 48 7.45 21.39 -26.35
CA SER A 48 8.87 20.99 -26.36
C SER A 48 9.75 22.13 -25.83
N VAL A 49 10.75 21.75 -25.03
CA VAL A 49 11.71 22.71 -24.47
C VAL A 49 13.07 22.51 -25.13
N THR A 50 13.59 23.57 -25.75
CA THR A 50 14.91 23.59 -26.38
C THR A 50 15.86 24.50 -25.61
N ALA A 51 17.13 24.14 -25.58
CA ALA A 51 18.16 24.93 -24.90
C ALA A 51 18.32 26.32 -25.51
N LEU A 52 18.34 27.35 -24.68
CA LEU A 52 18.65 28.74 -25.08
C LEU A 52 20.15 29.04 -25.03
N LEU A 53 20.85 28.35 -24.14
CA LEU A 53 22.28 28.49 -23.91
C LEU A 53 22.96 27.12 -24.06
N SER A 54 24.22 27.17 -24.51
CA SER A 54 25.09 25.98 -24.48
C SER A 54 25.67 25.78 -23.08
N SER A 55 25.86 24.51 -22.71
CA SER A 55 26.56 24.11 -21.48
C SER A 55 27.72 23.17 -21.85
N PRO A 56 28.99 23.49 -21.52
CA PRO A 56 29.44 24.81 -21.06
C PRO A 56 29.20 25.89 -22.13
N ASN A 57 29.10 27.14 -21.70
CA ASN A 57 28.88 28.28 -22.60
C ASN A 57 30.20 28.90 -23.11
N HIS A 58 31.34 28.36 -22.72
CA HIS A 58 32.69 28.68 -23.17
C HIS A 58 33.54 27.40 -23.18
N ASN A 59 34.67 27.41 -23.90
CA ASN A 59 35.64 26.34 -23.77
C ASN A 59 36.26 26.40 -22.38
N ALA A 60 36.21 25.32 -21.65
CA ALA A 60 36.60 25.25 -20.24
C ALA A 60 37.69 24.20 -19.99
N SER A 61 38.56 24.44 -19.02
CA SER A 61 39.47 23.42 -18.57
C SER A 61 38.71 22.22 -17.98
N ALA A 62 39.04 21.02 -18.43
CA ALA A 62 38.48 19.77 -17.87
C ALA A 62 39.19 19.32 -16.58
N MET A 63 40.43 19.85 -16.33
CA MET A 63 41.31 19.44 -15.25
C MET A 63 42.03 20.64 -14.65
N ASP A 64 42.48 20.48 -13.41
CA ASP A 64 43.39 21.43 -12.78
C ASP A 64 44.79 21.28 -13.37
N GLY A 65 45.45 22.40 -13.72
CA GLY A 65 46.76 22.32 -14.31
C GLY A 65 47.19 23.62 -15.00
N ILE A 66 47.74 23.49 -16.19
CA ILE A 66 48.21 24.63 -16.98
C ILE A 66 47.59 24.65 -18.37
N ALA A 67 47.08 25.81 -18.79
CA ALA A 67 46.71 26.04 -20.18
C ALA A 67 47.95 26.40 -20.99
N VAL A 68 48.11 25.77 -22.16
CA VAL A 68 49.25 25.93 -23.06
C VAL A 68 48.77 26.13 -24.50
N ILE A 69 49.67 26.62 -25.37
CA ILE A 69 49.53 26.53 -26.81
C ILE A 69 50.16 25.21 -27.22
N ALA A 70 49.38 24.25 -27.73
CA ALA A 70 49.82 22.88 -28.01
C ALA A 70 51.09 22.85 -28.87
N ASP A 71 51.14 23.64 -29.96
CA ASP A 71 52.28 23.71 -30.88
C ASP A 71 53.57 24.11 -30.16
N ASN A 72 53.50 24.95 -29.14
CA ASN A 72 54.68 25.40 -28.37
C ASN A 72 55.21 24.30 -27.43
N THR A 73 54.51 23.18 -27.29
CA THR A 73 54.90 22.05 -26.44
C THR A 73 55.54 20.89 -27.22
N GLU A 74 55.58 20.94 -28.56
CA GLU A 74 56.02 19.83 -29.43
C GLU A 74 57.45 19.36 -29.16
N ALA A 75 58.33 20.23 -28.63
CA ALA A 75 59.71 19.90 -28.31
C ALA A 75 59.88 19.06 -27.04
N ALA A 76 58.83 18.84 -26.27
CA ALA A 76 58.86 18.04 -25.03
C ALA A 76 58.80 16.55 -25.35
N ASP A 77 59.75 15.77 -24.82
CA ASP A 77 59.71 14.32 -24.83
C ASP A 77 60.33 13.74 -23.52
N GLU A 78 60.32 12.44 -23.34
CA GLU A 78 60.87 11.78 -22.15
C GLU A 78 62.37 12.00 -21.91
N ARG A 79 63.12 12.44 -22.93
CA ARG A 79 64.56 12.75 -22.86
C ARG A 79 64.84 14.22 -22.86
N ASN A 80 63.98 15.01 -23.47
CA ASN A 80 64.09 16.46 -23.58
C ASN A 80 62.90 17.10 -22.91
N HIS A 81 63.02 17.42 -21.63
CA HIS A 81 62.02 18.14 -20.89
C HIS A 81 61.95 19.61 -21.32
N LEU A 82 60.75 20.15 -21.43
CA LEU A 82 60.56 21.55 -21.85
C LEU A 82 60.14 22.40 -20.65
N GLU A 83 60.92 23.47 -20.41
CA GLU A 83 60.57 24.48 -19.42
C GLU A 83 59.66 25.55 -20.07
N LEU A 84 58.52 25.84 -19.43
CA LEU A 84 57.54 26.85 -19.82
C LEU A 84 57.51 27.97 -18.78
N LYS A 85 57.32 29.23 -19.23
CA LYS A 85 57.25 30.42 -18.38
C LYS A 85 55.86 30.97 -18.27
N LEU A 86 55.46 31.38 -17.05
CA LEU A 86 54.17 31.99 -16.79
C LEU A 86 53.88 33.17 -17.70
N GLY A 87 52.68 33.20 -18.27
CA GLY A 87 52.18 34.28 -19.13
C GLY A 87 52.59 34.18 -20.61
N SER A 88 53.77 33.63 -20.93
CA SER A 88 54.21 33.42 -22.32
C SER A 88 54.16 31.98 -22.79
N GLY A 89 54.41 31.01 -21.90
CA GLY A 89 54.38 29.57 -22.19
C GLY A 89 53.18 28.84 -21.60
N PHE A 90 52.67 29.34 -20.50
CA PHE A 90 51.51 28.75 -19.85
C PHE A 90 50.73 29.76 -18.97
N LYS A 91 49.52 29.37 -18.60
CA LYS A 91 48.63 30.02 -17.60
C LYS A 91 48.10 28.90 -16.65
N TYR A 92 48.12 29.12 -15.33
CA TYR A 92 47.43 28.23 -14.41
C TYR A 92 45.92 28.27 -14.63
N VAL A 93 45.30 27.14 -14.57
CA VAL A 93 43.83 26.98 -14.71
C VAL A 93 43.35 25.93 -13.76
N ASP A 94 42.19 26.18 -13.19
CA ASP A 94 41.42 25.20 -12.45
C ASP A 94 40.30 24.61 -13.32
N THR A 95 39.75 23.49 -12.91
CA THR A 95 38.62 22.85 -13.60
C THR A 95 37.45 23.82 -13.74
N GLY A 96 36.98 24.04 -14.96
CA GLY A 96 35.91 24.99 -15.28
C GLY A 96 36.41 26.38 -15.74
N ASP A 97 37.68 26.71 -15.56
CA ASP A 97 38.24 28.00 -16.01
C ASP A 97 38.15 28.16 -17.54
N PRO A 98 37.88 29.36 -18.04
CA PRO A 98 37.78 29.62 -19.48
C PRO A 98 39.13 29.48 -20.20
N ILE A 99 39.13 28.65 -21.23
CA ILE A 99 40.23 28.49 -22.16
C ILE A 99 39.95 29.40 -23.39
N THR A 100 40.64 30.50 -23.44
CA THR A 100 40.51 31.51 -24.50
C THR A 100 41.81 31.61 -25.32
N GLU A 101 41.71 32.08 -26.56
CA GLU A 101 42.89 32.31 -27.37
C GLU A 101 43.98 33.15 -26.63
N PRO A 102 45.23 32.79 -26.75
CA PRO A 102 45.81 31.81 -27.69
C PRO A 102 45.86 30.37 -27.14
N TRP A 103 45.41 30.13 -25.92
CA TRP A 103 45.49 28.82 -25.26
C TRP A 103 44.52 27.82 -25.90
N ASN A 104 44.98 26.58 -26.18
CA ASN A 104 44.20 25.58 -26.89
C ASN A 104 44.40 24.14 -26.36
N ALA A 105 45.10 23.98 -25.23
CA ALA A 105 45.25 22.69 -24.56
C ALA A 105 45.50 22.90 -23.07
N VAL A 106 45.21 21.86 -22.26
CA VAL A 106 45.53 21.83 -20.83
C VAL A 106 46.37 20.61 -20.53
N ILE A 107 47.43 20.80 -19.75
CA ILE A 107 48.25 19.72 -19.14
C ILE A 107 47.89 19.66 -17.67
N MET A 108 47.56 18.47 -17.17
CA MET A 108 47.17 18.25 -15.78
C MET A 108 48.33 18.52 -14.81
N VAL A 109 48.02 18.98 -13.63
CA VAL A 109 49.03 19.26 -12.60
C VAL A 109 49.88 18.01 -12.26
N GLU A 110 49.32 16.82 -12.36
CA GLU A 110 50.01 15.54 -12.13
C GLU A 110 51.02 15.17 -13.21
N ASP A 111 50.94 15.80 -14.39
CA ASP A 111 51.86 15.57 -15.50
C ASP A 111 53.02 16.58 -15.52
N LEU A 112 53.10 17.49 -14.56
CA LEU A 112 54.19 18.41 -14.39
C LEU A 112 55.35 17.76 -13.61
N LEU A 113 56.58 17.88 -14.09
CA LEU A 113 57.75 17.33 -13.41
C LEU A 113 58.25 18.26 -12.31
N GLU A 114 58.31 19.54 -12.61
CA GLU A 114 58.70 20.62 -11.69
C GLU A 114 57.74 21.77 -11.89
N ALA A 115 57.33 22.42 -10.81
CA ALA A 115 56.47 23.58 -10.87
C ALA A 115 56.84 24.57 -9.77
N ASP A 116 57.01 25.82 -10.12
CA ASP A 116 57.08 26.96 -9.21
C ASP A 116 56.09 28.05 -9.65
N GLU A 117 56.05 29.18 -8.95
CA GLU A 117 55.10 30.26 -9.28
C GLU A 117 55.28 30.83 -10.69
N ARG A 118 56.43 30.62 -11.37
CA ARG A 118 56.77 31.24 -12.66
C ARG A 118 57.21 30.27 -13.74
N HIS A 119 57.60 29.06 -13.40
CA HIS A 119 58.13 28.07 -14.33
C HIS A 119 57.50 26.71 -14.06
N VAL A 120 57.26 25.97 -15.11
CA VAL A 120 56.84 24.55 -15.05
C VAL A 120 57.65 23.76 -16.08
N VAL A 121 57.89 22.48 -15.76
CA VAL A 121 58.63 21.55 -16.63
C VAL A 121 57.68 20.41 -17.05
N ILE A 122 57.55 20.21 -18.36
CA ILE A 122 56.77 19.14 -18.95
C ILE A 122 57.62 18.09 -19.66
N LYS A 123 57.17 16.82 -19.68
CA LYS A 123 57.86 15.67 -20.29
C LYS A 123 57.23 15.20 -21.60
N SER A 124 56.08 15.71 -21.97
CA SER A 124 55.34 15.30 -23.16
C SER A 124 54.56 16.48 -23.77
N PRO A 125 54.40 16.50 -25.09
CA PRO A 125 53.62 17.55 -25.75
C PRO A 125 52.14 17.39 -25.48
N ALA A 126 51.43 18.52 -25.42
CA ALA A 126 49.97 18.53 -25.40
C ALA A 126 49.42 18.44 -26.83
N ARG A 127 48.28 17.79 -26.97
CA ARG A 127 47.53 17.81 -28.24
C ARG A 127 46.54 18.95 -28.22
N ILE A 128 46.25 19.49 -29.41
CA ILE A 128 45.21 20.53 -29.55
C ILE A 128 43.91 20.01 -28.95
N TRP A 129 43.31 20.83 -28.09
CA TRP A 129 42.07 20.56 -27.32
C TRP A 129 42.20 19.45 -26.28
N GLN A 130 43.39 19.01 -25.95
CA GLN A 130 43.61 18.07 -24.86
C GLN A 130 43.08 18.69 -23.55
N HIS A 131 42.24 17.94 -22.81
CA HIS A 131 41.61 18.34 -21.54
C HIS A 131 40.84 19.66 -21.58
N VAL A 132 40.30 20.03 -22.74
CA VAL A 132 39.41 21.19 -22.92
C VAL A 132 38.01 20.68 -23.21
N ARG A 133 37.08 21.08 -22.40
CA ARG A 133 35.64 20.89 -22.65
C ARG A 133 35.16 21.95 -23.62
N HIS A 134 34.57 21.53 -24.72
CA HIS A 134 34.08 22.45 -25.74
C HIS A 134 32.73 23.07 -25.37
N VAL A 135 32.50 24.25 -25.93
CA VAL A 135 31.17 24.89 -25.89
C VAL A 135 30.10 23.88 -26.38
N GLY A 136 29.06 23.67 -25.56
CA GLY A 136 27.97 22.79 -25.94
C GLY A 136 28.30 21.30 -25.92
N GLU A 137 29.38 20.89 -25.26
CA GLU A 137 29.75 19.45 -25.12
C GLU A 137 28.66 18.64 -24.44
N ASP A 138 27.95 19.23 -23.48
CA ASP A 138 26.84 18.58 -22.74
C ASP A 138 25.49 18.96 -23.36
N ILE A 139 25.23 20.26 -23.54
CA ILE A 139 24.00 20.79 -24.13
C ILE A 139 24.35 21.87 -25.13
N ALA A 140 23.91 21.73 -26.37
CA ALA A 140 24.08 22.77 -27.38
C ALA A 140 22.85 23.69 -27.44
N ALA A 141 23.08 25.01 -27.62
CA ALA A 141 21.96 25.94 -27.84
C ALA A 141 21.15 25.51 -29.07
N GLY A 142 19.81 25.43 -28.91
CA GLY A 142 18.89 24.92 -29.93
C GLY A 142 18.64 23.41 -29.85
N GLU A 143 19.33 22.68 -28.99
CA GLU A 143 19.10 21.26 -28.76
C GLU A 143 17.79 21.01 -27.98
N LEU A 144 17.05 19.96 -28.35
CA LEU A 144 15.85 19.56 -27.66
C LEU A 144 16.21 18.91 -26.31
N ILE A 145 15.77 19.52 -25.19
CA ILE A 145 15.98 18.99 -23.85
C ILE A 145 14.86 18.01 -23.50
N ILE A 146 13.59 18.42 -23.63
CA ILE A 146 12.42 17.55 -23.40
C ILE A 146 11.37 17.77 -24.49
N PRO A 147 10.70 16.70 -24.99
CA PRO A 147 9.57 16.82 -25.89
C PRO A 147 8.29 17.23 -25.15
N SER A 148 7.24 17.57 -25.89
CA SER A 148 5.90 17.74 -25.35
C SER A 148 5.35 16.43 -24.75
N PHE A 149 4.43 16.52 -23.80
CA PHE A 149 3.77 15.40 -23.13
C PHE A 149 4.73 14.50 -22.32
N GLN A 150 5.87 15.03 -21.92
CA GLN A 150 6.80 14.31 -21.05
C GLN A 150 6.59 14.73 -19.59
N ARG A 151 6.53 13.73 -18.68
CA ARG A 151 6.59 13.97 -17.23
C ARG A 151 8.01 14.42 -16.86
N ILE A 152 8.12 15.58 -16.23
CA ILE A 152 9.38 16.23 -15.87
C ILE A 152 9.99 15.57 -14.64
N ARG A 153 11.25 15.15 -14.76
CA ARG A 153 12.06 14.52 -13.71
C ARG A 153 13.05 15.54 -13.13
N ALA A 154 13.66 15.22 -12.01
CA ALA A 154 14.68 16.08 -11.39
C ALA A 154 15.87 16.36 -12.33
N VAL A 155 16.30 15.36 -13.11
CA VAL A 155 17.40 15.53 -14.09
C VAL A 155 17.01 16.46 -15.24
N ASP A 156 15.76 16.47 -15.65
CA ASP A 156 15.25 17.36 -16.71
C ASP A 156 15.28 18.82 -16.24
N ILE A 157 14.97 19.08 -14.95
CA ILE A 157 15.10 20.42 -14.33
C ILE A 157 16.55 20.89 -14.38
N GLY A 158 17.51 20.02 -14.05
CA GLY A 158 18.94 20.33 -14.14
C GLY A 158 19.36 20.69 -15.56
N ALA A 159 18.97 19.88 -16.54
CA ALA A 159 19.28 20.11 -17.95
C ALA A 159 18.65 21.42 -18.49
N MET A 160 17.37 21.67 -18.17
CA MET A 160 16.68 22.90 -18.55
C MET A 160 17.36 24.12 -17.95
N THR A 161 17.75 24.08 -16.67
CA THR A 161 18.47 25.19 -16.02
C THR A 161 19.83 25.43 -16.66
N ALA A 162 20.60 24.37 -16.95
CA ALA A 162 21.90 24.48 -17.64
C ALA A 162 21.73 25.00 -19.06
N GLY A 163 20.65 24.67 -19.75
CA GLY A 163 20.27 25.21 -21.06
C GLY A 163 19.68 26.62 -21.04
N GLY A 164 19.65 27.29 -19.87
CA GLY A 164 19.19 28.68 -19.71
C GLY A 164 17.68 28.88 -19.66
N ILE A 165 16.90 27.82 -19.37
CA ILE A 165 15.45 27.89 -19.24
C ILE A 165 15.09 28.24 -17.80
N THR A 166 14.29 29.26 -17.60
CA THR A 166 13.80 29.72 -16.28
C THR A 166 12.33 29.40 -16.03
N GLU A 167 11.54 29.36 -17.11
CA GLU A 167 10.12 29.09 -17.10
C GLU A 167 9.75 28.15 -18.26
N LEU A 168 8.68 27.36 -18.09
CA LEU A 168 8.18 26.51 -19.15
C LEU A 168 6.66 26.36 -19.06
N GLU A 169 6.07 25.99 -20.18
CA GLU A 169 4.65 25.66 -20.27
C GLU A 169 4.39 24.20 -19.87
N VAL A 170 3.47 24.01 -18.97
CA VAL A 170 3.02 22.71 -18.49
C VAL A 170 1.51 22.61 -18.54
N PHE A 171 0.99 21.39 -18.64
CA PHE A 171 -0.45 21.18 -18.44
C PHE A 171 -0.81 21.50 -17.00
N ARG A 172 -1.91 22.25 -16.81
CA ARG A 172 -2.44 22.58 -15.49
C ARG A 172 -2.93 21.32 -14.79
N ARG A 173 -2.69 21.21 -13.48
CA ARG A 173 -3.26 20.13 -12.68
C ARG A 173 -4.79 20.25 -12.64
N PRO A 174 -5.54 19.17 -12.92
CA PRO A 174 -6.98 19.22 -12.80
C PRO A 174 -7.39 19.40 -11.33
N VAL A 175 -8.27 20.33 -11.06
CA VAL A 175 -8.90 20.50 -9.75
C VAL A 175 -10.07 19.55 -9.65
N VAL A 176 -10.05 18.67 -8.64
CA VAL A 176 -11.09 17.65 -8.42
C VAL A 176 -11.85 17.96 -7.15
N ALA A 177 -13.11 18.39 -7.28
CA ALA A 177 -13.98 18.60 -6.14
C ALA A 177 -14.46 17.25 -5.60
N ILE A 178 -14.42 17.08 -4.27
CA ILE A 178 -14.89 15.89 -3.56
C ILE A 178 -15.98 16.29 -2.60
N LEU A 179 -17.20 15.86 -2.88
CA LEU A 179 -18.42 16.18 -2.14
C LEU A 179 -18.91 14.92 -1.40
N PRO A 180 -18.61 14.76 -0.09
CA PRO A 180 -19.21 13.70 0.71
C PRO A 180 -20.66 14.05 1.04
N THR A 181 -21.56 13.06 0.96
CA THR A 181 -22.98 13.20 1.35
C THR A 181 -23.38 12.09 2.31
N GLY A 182 -24.31 12.41 3.20
CA GLY A 182 -24.83 11.50 4.21
C GLY A 182 -25.13 12.26 5.50
N THR A 183 -26.33 12.09 6.04
CA THR A 183 -26.72 12.73 7.31
C THR A 183 -25.90 12.19 8.50
N GLU A 184 -25.42 10.95 8.39
CA GLU A 184 -24.58 10.28 9.37
C GLU A 184 -23.10 10.71 9.32
N ILE A 185 -22.67 11.41 8.24
CA ILE A 185 -21.26 11.71 8.01
C ILE A 185 -20.83 12.94 8.81
N ILE A 186 -19.82 12.78 9.67
CA ILE A 186 -19.24 13.84 10.51
C ILE A 186 -17.74 13.99 10.25
N GLU A 187 -17.18 15.16 10.52
CA GLU A 187 -15.74 15.44 10.36
C GLU A 187 -14.97 15.38 11.68
N ASP A 188 -15.61 15.68 12.78
CA ASP A 188 -14.98 15.83 14.09
C ASP A 188 -15.27 14.59 14.96
N PRO A 189 -14.22 13.84 15.35
CA PRO A 189 -14.38 12.70 16.27
C PRO A 189 -14.97 13.08 17.63
N GLU A 190 -14.83 14.33 18.08
CA GLU A 190 -15.40 14.78 19.35
C GLU A 190 -16.94 14.87 19.31
N THR A 191 -17.51 14.93 18.09
CA THR A 191 -18.97 14.94 17.88
C THR A 191 -19.55 13.55 17.64
N MET A 192 -18.76 12.47 17.88
CA MET A 192 -19.19 11.10 17.66
C MET A 192 -20.42 10.75 18.49
N SER A 193 -21.46 10.26 17.82
CA SER A 193 -22.69 9.78 18.42
C SER A 193 -23.11 8.45 17.80
N GLU A 194 -24.11 7.81 18.39
CA GLU A 194 -24.63 6.56 17.84
C GLU A 194 -25.20 6.79 16.42
N GLY A 195 -24.72 5.99 15.47
CA GLY A 195 -25.07 6.11 14.05
C GLY A 195 -24.19 7.06 13.25
N ALA A 196 -23.37 7.91 13.88
CA ALA A 196 -22.45 8.79 13.18
C ALA A 196 -21.24 8.03 12.61
N ILE A 197 -20.74 8.46 11.47
CA ILE A 197 -19.59 7.89 10.75
C ILE A 197 -18.60 9.01 10.43
N LEU A 198 -17.34 8.84 10.82
CA LEU A 198 -16.29 9.79 10.45
C LEU A 198 -16.03 9.77 8.93
N ASP A 199 -15.94 10.95 8.33
CA ASP A 199 -15.58 11.13 6.92
C ASP A 199 -14.14 10.70 6.63
N SER A 200 -13.95 9.42 6.46
CA SER A 200 -12.66 8.83 6.04
C SER A 200 -12.50 8.78 4.53
N ASN A 201 -13.60 8.61 3.79
CA ASN A 201 -13.59 8.42 2.35
C ASN A 201 -13.13 9.67 1.60
N SER A 202 -13.66 10.85 1.91
CA SER A 202 -13.24 12.07 1.20
C SER A 202 -11.75 12.37 1.42
N ARG A 203 -11.20 12.03 2.58
CA ARG A 203 -9.78 12.18 2.90
C ARG A 203 -8.91 11.19 2.11
N MET A 204 -9.35 9.93 2.03
CA MET A 204 -8.70 8.90 1.22
C MET A 204 -8.69 9.30 -0.27
N PHE A 205 -9.83 9.71 -0.81
CA PHE A 205 -9.91 10.12 -2.22
C PHE A 205 -9.13 11.40 -2.49
N ALA A 206 -9.08 12.36 -1.56
CA ALA A 206 -8.23 13.53 -1.70
C ALA A 206 -6.74 13.14 -1.81
N ALA A 207 -6.28 12.20 -1.00
CA ALA A 207 -4.92 11.67 -1.10
C ALA A 207 -4.69 10.93 -2.43
N MET A 208 -5.68 10.15 -2.91
CA MET A 208 -5.58 9.46 -4.21
C MET A 208 -5.60 10.44 -5.40
N VAL A 209 -6.30 11.58 -5.29
CA VAL A 209 -6.26 12.67 -6.28
C VAL A 209 -4.85 13.27 -6.35
N LEU A 210 -4.22 13.54 -5.19
CA LEU A 210 -2.84 14.02 -5.13
C LEU A 210 -1.85 13.01 -5.75
N ASP A 211 -2.01 11.72 -5.43
CA ASP A 211 -1.17 10.65 -6.01
C ASP A 211 -1.33 10.53 -7.52
N ALA A 212 -2.52 10.83 -8.05
CA ALA A 212 -2.78 10.92 -9.48
C ALA A 212 -2.24 12.21 -10.14
N GLY A 213 -1.58 13.10 -9.38
CA GLY A 213 -1.01 14.36 -9.86
C GLY A 213 -2.01 15.51 -10.00
N ALA A 214 -3.24 15.34 -9.53
CA ALA A 214 -4.31 16.32 -9.56
C ALA A 214 -4.43 17.11 -8.23
N GLU A 215 -5.24 18.14 -8.18
CA GLU A 215 -5.45 18.99 -7.00
C GLU A 215 -6.83 18.72 -6.38
N PRO A 216 -6.91 18.23 -5.11
CA PRO A 216 -8.18 17.96 -4.47
C PRO A 216 -8.80 19.22 -3.87
N LEU A 217 -10.06 19.46 -4.18
CA LEU A 217 -10.93 20.44 -3.52
C LEU A 217 -11.96 19.69 -2.64
N ARG A 218 -11.54 19.34 -1.41
CA ARG A 218 -12.44 18.63 -0.49
C ARG A 218 -13.46 19.58 0.12
N LEU A 219 -14.74 19.25 -0.04
CA LEU A 219 -15.86 19.97 0.54
C LEU A 219 -16.28 19.35 1.88
N LYS A 220 -17.01 20.12 2.69
CA LYS A 220 -17.64 19.60 3.92
C LYS A 220 -18.76 18.63 3.57
N PRO A 221 -19.03 17.61 4.42
CA PRO A 221 -20.17 16.73 4.25
C PRO A 221 -21.49 17.48 4.18
N VAL A 222 -22.35 17.07 3.27
CA VAL A 222 -23.69 17.61 3.09
C VAL A 222 -24.71 16.56 3.49
N ILE A 223 -25.67 16.94 4.31
CA ILE A 223 -26.77 16.06 4.73
C ILE A 223 -27.61 15.61 3.54
N ASP A 224 -28.36 14.51 3.68
CA ASP A 224 -29.19 13.93 2.63
C ASP A 224 -30.43 14.79 2.34
N ASP A 225 -30.17 15.99 1.86
CA ASP A 225 -31.17 16.93 1.34
C ASP A 225 -30.90 17.23 -0.15
N ARG A 226 -31.87 16.97 -0.99
CA ARG A 226 -31.78 17.12 -2.45
C ARG A 226 -31.36 18.52 -2.90
N GLN A 227 -31.85 19.54 -2.24
CA GLN A 227 -31.56 20.93 -2.62
C GLN A 227 -30.16 21.34 -2.18
N LEU A 228 -29.77 21.00 -0.95
CA LEU A 228 -28.44 21.31 -0.42
C LEU A 228 -27.34 20.57 -1.21
N ILE A 229 -27.59 19.31 -1.57
CA ILE A 229 -26.64 18.54 -2.40
C ILE A 229 -26.48 19.21 -3.78
N LYS A 230 -27.57 19.64 -4.42
CA LYS A 230 -27.49 20.32 -5.72
C LYS A 230 -26.77 21.67 -5.64
N GLU A 231 -27.01 22.46 -4.61
CA GLU A 231 -26.32 23.73 -4.39
C GLU A 231 -24.83 23.54 -4.18
N ALA A 232 -24.45 22.59 -3.32
CA ALA A 232 -23.04 22.25 -3.09
C ALA A 232 -22.36 21.72 -4.36
N PHE A 233 -23.07 20.88 -5.14
CA PHE A 233 -22.58 20.33 -6.40
C PHE A 233 -22.40 21.42 -7.46
N ALA A 234 -23.31 22.36 -7.58
CA ALA A 234 -23.18 23.51 -8.48
C ALA A 234 -21.93 24.33 -8.15
N GLY A 235 -21.75 24.69 -6.88
CA GLY A 235 -20.57 25.43 -6.44
C GLY A 235 -19.27 24.62 -6.59
N ALA A 236 -19.32 23.30 -6.50
CA ALA A 236 -18.20 22.42 -6.79
C ALA A 236 -17.84 22.46 -8.29
N LEU A 237 -18.85 22.34 -9.16
CA LEU A 237 -18.68 22.31 -10.61
C LEU A 237 -18.10 23.60 -11.17
N GLU A 238 -18.43 24.76 -10.58
CA GLU A 238 -17.88 26.06 -10.99
C GLU A 238 -16.38 26.18 -10.69
N ARG A 239 -15.91 25.57 -9.59
CA ARG A 239 -14.55 25.72 -9.06
C ARG A 239 -13.62 24.56 -9.38
N SER A 240 -14.06 23.57 -10.14
CA SER A 240 -13.27 22.36 -10.41
C SER A 240 -13.36 21.92 -11.86
N ASP A 241 -12.45 21.06 -12.25
CA ASP A 241 -12.41 20.42 -13.56
C ASP A 241 -13.10 19.06 -13.57
N ALA A 242 -13.28 18.45 -12.39
CA ALA A 242 -14.05 17.22 -12.18
C ALA A 242 -14.74 17.26 -10.82
N VAL A 243 -15.90 16.62 -10.70
CA VAL A 243 -16.64 16.52 -9.43
C VAL A 243 -16.86 15.07 -9.07
N ILE A 244 -16.44 14.69 -7.86
CA ILE A 244 -16.73 13.41 -7.23
C ILE A 244 -17.77 13.62 -6.14
N ILE A 245 -18.93 12.99 -6.25
CA ILE A 245 -19.91 12.88 -5.17
C ILE A 245 -19.78 11.49 -4.53
N ILE A 246 -19.63 11.46 -3.21
CA ILE A 246 -19.58 10.23 -2.43
C ILE A 246 -20.93 10.07 -1.74
N ALA A 247 -21.68 9.05 -2.12
CA ALA A 247 -22.99 8.79 -1.54
C ALA A 247 -23.22 7.30 -1.32
N GLY A 248 -24.20 6.98 -0.51
CA GLY A 248 -24.74 5.63 -0.41
C GLY A 248 -25.42 5.24 -1.72
N SER A 249 -24.64 4.93 -2.74
CA SER A 249 -25.07 4.62 -4.11
C SER A 249 -25.69 3.23 -4.24
N SER A 250 -26.35 2.73 -3.21
CA SER A 250 -27.09 1.48 -3.31
C SER A 250 -28.52 1.78 -3.82
N ALA A 251 -29.22 0.75 -4.30
CA ALA A 251 -30.63 0.80 -4.71
C ALA A 251 -31.59 1.22 -3.56
N GLY A 252 -31.12 2.11 -2.68
CA GLY A 252 -31.87 2.76 -1.62
C GLY A 252 -32.87 3.79 -2.17
N THR A 253 -33.85 4.15 -1.36
CA THR A 253 -34.90 5.10 -1.73
C THR A 253 -34.42 6.57 -1.82
N GLU A 254 -33.13 6.83 -1.49
CA GLU A 254 -32.53 8.16 -1.31
C GLU A 254 -31.20 8.36 -2.05
N ASP A 255 -31.02 7.70 -3.20
CA ASP A 255 -29.86 7.95 -4.06
C ASP A 255 -30.03 9.25 -4.86
N TYR A 256 -29.56 10.34 -4.28
CA TYR A 256 -29.59 11.66 -4.92
C TYR A 256 -28.45 11.88 -5.93
N SER A 257 -27.45 11.00 -5.98
CA SER A 257 -26.25 11.19 -6.83
C SER A 257 -26.59 11.17 -8.31
N ALA A 258 -27.34 10.15 -8.76
CA ALA A 258 -27.74 10.03 -10.16
C ALA A 258 -28.64 11.21 -10.59
N ASP A 259 -29.60 11.62 -9.75
CA ASP A 259 -30.47 12.75 -10.01
C ASP A 259 -29.71 14.08 -10.02
N THR A 260 -28.72 14.24 -9.14
CA THR A 260 -27.85 15.41 -9.11
C THR A 260 -27.04 15.49 -10.38
N ILE A 261 -26.33 14.42 -10.76
CA ILE A 261 -25.52 14.38 -11.98
C ILE A 261 -26.39 14.70 -13.22
N ARG A 262 -27.60 14.11 -13.34
CA ARG A 262 -28.56 14.41 -14.45
C ARG A 262 -28.99 15.86 -14.48
N SER A 263 -29.02 16.54 -13.34
CA SER A 263 -29.43 17.95 -13.29
C SER A 263 -28.38 18.90 -13.86
N PHE A 264 -27.09 18.48 -13.90
CA PHE A 264 -25.97 19.31 -14.35
C PHE A 264 -25.33 18.82 -15.64
N GLY A 265 -25.62 17.59 -16.07
CA GLY A 265 -25.00 16.99 -17.24
C GLY A 265 -25.72 15.73 -17.70
N GLU A 266 -25.06 14.98 -18.57
CA GLU A 266 -25.53 13.67 -19.02
C GLU A 266 -24.84 12.54 -18.24
N ILE A 267 -25.57 11.46 -17.99
CA ILE A 267 -24.99 10.22 -17.46
C ILE A 267 -24.48 9.39 -18.65
N LEU A 268 -23.20 9.04 -18.61
CA LEU A 268 -22.57 8.14 -19.58
C LEU A 268 -22.93 6.68 -19.27
N PHE A 269 -22.85 6.30 -17.99
CA PHE A 269 -23.31 5.01 -17.49
C PHE A 269 -23.57 5.06 -15.98
N HIS A 270 -24.47 4.18 -15.53
CA HIS A 270 -24.78 3.96 -14.12
C HIS A 270 -24.73 2.47 -13.81
N GLY A 271 -23.64 2.03 -13.26
CA GLY A 271 -23.30 0.65 -12.95
C GLY A 271 -22.21 0.07 -13.86
N VAL A 272 -21.27 -0.62 -13.24
CA VAL A 272 -20.18 -1.34 -13.89
C VAL A 272 -20.19 -2.78 -13.40
N ALA A 273 -19.95 -3.74 -14.28
CA ALA A 273 -19.91 -5.17 -13.94
C ALA A 273 -18.64 -5.55 -13.17
N VAL A 274 -18.42 -4.90 -12.03
CA VAL A 274 -17.28 -5.13 -11.14
C VAL A 274 -17.71 -5.45 -9.71
N LYS A 275 -16.84 -6.10 -8.97
CA LYS A 275 -17.05 -6.41 -7.56
C LYS A 275 -15.73 -6.28 -6.78
N PRO A 276 -15.68 -5.41 -5.75
CA PRO A 276 -16.69 -4.42 -5.34
C PRO A 276 -16.70 -3.20 -6.26
N GLY A 277 -17.77 -2.36 -6.20
CA GLY A 277 -17.84 -1.10 -6.94
C GLY A 277 -18.98 -0.99 -7.96
N LYS A 278 -19.82 -2.03 -8.08
CA LYS A 278 -20.94 -2.10 -9.05
C LYS A 278 -21.71 -0.80 -9.24
N PRO A 279 -22.15 -0.04 -8.19
CA PRO A 279 -23.06 1.09 -8.37
C PRO A 279 -22.40 2.42 -8.75
N ALA A 280 -21.18 2.41 -9.29
CA ALA A 280 -20.50 3.63 -9.74
C ALA A 280 -21.27 4.34 -10.85
N ILE A 281 -21.27 5.69 -10.82
CA ILE A 281 -21.91 6.53 -11.80
C ILE A 281 -20.84 7.40 -12.47
N PHE A 282 -20.89 7.48 -13.80
CA PHE A 282 -20.06 8.40 -14.56
C PHE A 282 -20.93 9.21 -15.52
N GLY A 283 -20.70 10.51 -15.53
CA GLY A 283 -21.37 11.48 -16.38
C GLY A 283 -20.41 12.57 -16.82
N ARG A 284 -20.92 13.54 -17.58
CA ARG A 284 -20.17 14.73 -17.97
C ARG A 284 -21.05 15.98 -18.03
N ALA A 285 -20.45 17.13 -17.74
CA ALA A 285 -20.99 18.45 -17.97
C ALA A 285 -20.02 19.21 -18.89
N GLY A 286 -20.33 19.25 -20.21
CA GLY A 286 -19.32 19.64 -21.20
C GLY A 286 -18.14 18.68 -21.13
N ASN A 287 -16.95 19.20 -20.82
CA ASN A 287 -15.70 18.43 -20.71
C ASN A 287 -15.35 18.02 -19.28
N LYS A 288 -16.20 18.36 -18.32
CA LYS A 288 -15.95 18.06 -16.89
C LYS A 288 -16.54 16.71 -16.52
N PRO A 289 -15.73 15.73 -16.03
CA PRO A 289 -16.22 14.47 -15.48
C PRO A 289 -17.08 14.71 -14.23
N LEU A 290 -18.21 14.03 -14.17
CA LEU A 290 -19.10 13.95 -13.00
C LEU A 290 -19.12 12.50 -12.54
N ILE A 291 -18.70 12.25 -11.30
CA ILE A 291 -18.42 10.91 -10.82
C ILE A 291 -19.19 10.65 -9.52
N GLY A 292 -19.99 9.59 -9.48
CA GLY A 292 -20.61 9.07 -8.28
C GLY A 292 -19.85 7.85 -7.75
N LEU A 293 -19.17 8.00 -6.61
CA LEU A 293 -18.47 6.90 -5.97
C LEU A 293 -19.30 6.25 -4.87
N PRO A 294 -19.24 4.90 -4.75
CA PRO A 294 -19.88 4.19 -3.65
C PRO A 294 -19.35 4.63 -2.29
N GLY A 295 -20.22 4.77 -1.29
CA GLY A 295 -19.87 5.11 0.10
C GLY A 295 -19.07 4.02 0.83
N TYR A 296 -19.09 2.76 0.39
CA TYR A 296 -18.22 1.74 0.95
C TYR A 296 -16.76 1.96 0.50
N PRO A 297 -15.79 2.07 1.44
CA PRO A 297 -14.43 2.50 1.14
C PRO A 297 -13.70 1.64 0.10
N VAL A 298 -13.83 0.31 0.17
CA VAL A 298 -13.17 -0.58 -0.79
C VAL A 298 -13.80 -0.48 -2.18
N SER A 299 -15.13 -0.29 -2.25
CA SER A 299 -15.84 -0.09 -3.52
C SER A 299 -15.37 1.20 -4.19
N GLY A 300 -15.35 2.29 -3.44
CA GLY A 300 -14.89 3.58 -3.92
C GLY A 300 -13.42 3.56 -4.33
N TYR A 301 -12.56 2.92 -3.52
CA TYR A 301 -11.14 2.74 -3.83
C TYR A 301 -10.93 2.03 -5.18
N VAL A 302 -11.59 0.89 -5.41
CA VAL A 302 -11.45 0.12 -6.65
C VAL A 302 -11.90 0.93 -7.87
N ILE A 303 -13.05 1.61 -7.77
CA ILE A 303 -13.53 2.46 -8.87
C ILE A 303 -12.59 3.64 -9.10
N PHE A 304 -12.11 4.28 -8.03
CA PHE A 304 -11.15 5.36 -8.16
C PHE A 304 -9.85 4.88 -8.84
N ASP A 305 -9.25 3.83 -8.33
CA ASP A 305 -7.98 3.28 -8.83
C ASP A 305 -8.08 2.83 -10.30
N ARG A 306 -9.21 2.19 -10.68
CA ARG A 306 -9.34 1.56 -11.99
C ARG A 306 -9.99 2.41 -13.07
N LEU A 307 -10.78 3.43 -12.71
CA LEU A 307 -11.51 4.28 -13.66
C LEU A 307 -11.23 5.77 -13.48
N VAL A 308 -11.16 6.27 -12.23
CA VAL A 308 -10.97 7.72 -11.98
C VAL A 308 -9.52 8.13 -12.17
N LYS A 309 -8.57 7.39 -11.59
CA LYS A 309 -7.13 7.69 -11.71
C LYS A 309 -6.68 7.74 -13.18
N PRO A 310 -6.98 6.74 -14.05
CA PRO A 310 -6.66 6.81 -15.47
C PRO A 310 -7.29 8.00 -16.20
N LEU A 311 -8.50 8.39 -15.79
CA LEU A 311 -9.16 9.58 -16.34
C LEU A 311 -8.44 10.88 -15.94
N LEU A 312 -8.03 11.01 -14.68
CA LEU A 312 -7.26 12.17 -14.21
C LEU A 312 -5.86 12.23 -14.88
N GLU A 313 -5.22 11.09 -15.11
CA GLU A 313 -3.96 11.00 -15.85
C GLU A 313 -4.16 11.44 -17.32
N LEU A 314 -5.24 10.98 -17.97
CA LEU A 314 -5.60 11.39 -19.32
C LEU A 314 -5.81 12.92 -19.41
N MET A 315 -6.49 13.53 -18.42
CA MET A 315 -6.72 14.98 -18.36
C MET A 315 -5.42 15.79 -18.27
N GLN A 316 -4.34 15.19 -17.81
CA GLN A 316 -3.00 15.81 -17.71
C GLN A 316 -2.10 15.47 -18.91
N GLY A 317 -2.60 14.73 -19.90
CA GLY A 317 -1.79 14.25 -21.02
C GLY A 317 -0.78 13.18 -20.64
N ILE A 318 -0.96 12.52 -19.49
CA ILE A 318 -0.12 11.42 -19.03
C ILE A 318 -0.72 10.11 -19.57
N GLY A 319 0.11 9.27 -20.20
CA GLY A 319 -0.24 7.87 -20.41
C GLY A 319 -0.28 7.12 -19.07
N SER A 320 -1.14 6.11 -18.94
CA SER A 320 -1.18 5.28 -17.73
C SER A 320 0.21 4.76 -17.38
N ALA A 321 0.63 4.95 -16.13
CA ALA A 321 1.88 4.40 -15.64
C ALA A 321 1.87 2.87 -15.76
N ALA A 322 3.04 2.28 -16.06
CA ALA A 322 3.18 0.84 -16.09
C ALA A 322 2.87 0.27 -14.68
N GLU A 323 1.93 -0.64 -14.62
CA GLU A 323 1.59 -1.37 -13.39
C GLU A 323 2.58 -2.52 -13.20
N GLU A 324 2.96 -2.78 -11.96
CA GLU A 324 3.84 -3.91 -11.63
C GLU A 324 2.98 -5.14 -11.32
N PHE A 325 3.21 -6.22 -12.06
CA PHE A 325 2.54 -7.51 -11.87
C PHE A 325 3.51 -8.55 -11.32
N ARG A 326 2.97 -9.50 -10.59
CA ARG A 326 3.72 -10.62 -10.04
C ARG A 326 2.92 -11.91 -10.12
N SER A 327 3.61 -13.02 -10.43
CA SER A 327 3.03 -14.36 -10.35
C SER A 327 3.21 -14.98 -8.97
N GLY A 328 2.23 -15.80 -8.55
CA GLY A 328 2.29 -16.54 -7.30
C GLY A 328 1.19 -17.59 -7.18
N PHE A 329 1.28 -18.42 -6.15
CA PHE A 329 0.39 -19.55 -5.93
C PHE A 329 -0.64 -19.25 -4.85
N LEU A 330 -1.91 -19.46 -5.15
CA LEU A 330 -3.00 -19.23 -4.20
C LEU A 330 -2.94 -20.24 -3.03
N SER A 331 -2.95 -19.73 -1.81
CA SER A 331 -3.01 -20.55 -0.58
C SER A 331 -4.39 -21.19 -0.35
N ARG A 332 -5.45 -20.62 -0.91
CA ARG A 332 -6.82 -21.12 -0.79
C ARG A 332 -7.67 -20.77 -2.01
N ARG A 333 -8.75 -21.50 -2.21
CA ARG A 333 -9.74 -21.23 -3.27
C ARG A 333 -10.32 -19.82 -3.17
N VAL A 334 -10.47 -19.18 -4.33
CA VAL A 334 -11.14 -17.87 -4.50
C VAL A 334 -12.29 -18.05 -5.48
N PRO A 335 -13.52 -18.33 -5.03
CA PRO A 335 -14.68 -18.40 -5.91
C PRO A 335 -15.04 -17.00 -6.41
N SER A 336 -15.51 -16.88 -7.64
CA SER A 336 -16.01 -15.64 -8.25
C SER A 336 -17.36 -15.84 -8.91
N SER A 337 -18.01 -14.75 -9.25
CA SER A 337 -19.30 -14.70 -9.95
C SER A 337 -19.05 -14.47 -11.43
N LEU A 338 -19.74 -15.19 -12.29
CA LEU A 338 -19.65 -15.05 -13.76
C LEU A 338 -20.09 -13.66 -14.26
N GLU A 339 -20.89 -12.95 -13.45
CA GLU A 339 -21.49 -11.67 -13.87
C GLU A 339 -20.56 -10.46 -13.73
N HIS A 340 -19.46 -10.57 -12.96
CA HIS A 340 -18.63 -9.44 -12.58
C HIS A 340 -17.16 -9.76 -12.72
N ARG A 341 -16.36 -8.78 -13.14
CA ARG A 341 -14.92 -8.76 -12.87
C ARG A 341 -14.71 -8.51 -11.38
N GLU A 342 -13.94 -9.35 -10.72
CA GLU A 342 -13.72 -9.21 -9.29
C GLU A 342 -12.30 -8.77 -8.94
N PHE A 343 -12.18 -7.78 -8.02
CA PHE A 343 -10.93 -7.24 -7.51
C PHE A 343 -10.71 -7.73 -6.08
N VAL A 344 -9.87 -8.75 -5.93
CA VAL A 344 -9.60 -9.40 -4.66
C VAL A 344 -8.29 -8.89 -4.08
N ARG A 345 -8.35 -8.25 -2.90
CA ARG A 345 -7.15 -7.86 -2.16
C ARG A 345 -6.41 -9.11 -1.73
N VAL A 346 -5.12 -9.13 -1.95
CA VAL A 346 -4.27 -10.26 -1.59
C VAL A 346 -3.08 -9.82 -0.76
N LYS A 347 -2.67 -10.68 0.14
CA LYS A 347 -1.41 -10.61 0.86
C LYS A 347 -0.46 -11.63 0.26
N CYS A 348 0.81 -11.33 0.16
CA CYS A 348 1.76 -12.26 -0.40
C CYS A 348 3.09 -12.26 0.34
N GLY A 349 3.87 -13.29 0.10
CA GLY A 349 5.23 -13.41 0.61
C GLY A 349 5.95 -14.57 -0.04
N LYS A 350 7.27 -14.56 0.02
CA LYS A 350 8.12 -15.54 -0.64
C LYS A 350 8.51 -16.64 0.34
N VAL A 351 8.10 -17.88 0.10
CA VAL A 351 8.39 -19.06 0.94
C VAL A 351 9.06 -20.12 0.10
N GLY A 352 10.27 -20.55 0.46
CA GLY A 352 10.99 -21.58 -0.28
C GLY A 352 11.21 -21.26 -1.77
N GLY A 353 11.43 -19.99 -2.09
CA GLY A 353 11.61 -19.52 -3.47
C GLY A 353 10.29 -19.30 -4.25
N ARG A 354 9.13 -19.65 -3.69
CA ARG A 354 7.81 -19.49 -4.32
C ARG A 354 7.05 -18.31 -3.70
N THR A 355 6.36 -17.51 -4.51
CA THR A 355 5.44 -16.48 -4.00
C THR A 355 4.12 -17.15 -3.61
N ILE A 356 3.75 -17.07 -2.34
CA ILE A 356 2.45 -17.53 -1.82
C ILE A 356 1.51 -16.35 -1.74
N VAL A 357 0.30 -16.50 -2.27
CA VAL A 357 -0.72 -15.46 -2.35
C VAL A 357 -1.93 -15.85 -1.51
N SER A 358 -2.20 -15.07 -0.48
CA SER A 358 -3.30 -15.31 0.46
C SER A 358 -4.40 -14.26 0.26
N PRO A 359 -5.59 -14.64 -0.20
CA PRO A 359 -6.72 -13.72 -0.34
C PRO A 359 -7.14 -13.15 1.02
N LEU A 360 -7.38 -11.83 1.08
CA LEU A 360 -7.92 -11.15 2.26
C LEU A 360 -9.44 -11.18 2.29
N ASN A 361 -10.02 -10.65 3.37
CA ASN A 361 -11.48 -10.54 3.50
C ASN A 361 -12.06 -9.65 2.39
N ARG A 362 -13.15 -10.10 1.77
CA ARG A 362 -13.74 -9.51 0.55
C ARG A 362 -14.81 -8.46 0.84
N GLY A 363 -15.10 -8.15 2.10
CA GLY A 363 -16.09 -7.14 2.47
C GLY A 363 -15.81 -5.76 1.87
N ALA A 364 -16.83 -5.11 1.33
CA ALA A 364 -16.72 -3.80 0.69
C ALA A 364 -16.43 -2.66 1.69
N GLY A 365 -16.85 -2.83 2.95
CA GLY A 365 -16.63 -1.86 4.05
C GLY A 365 -15.35 -2.09 4.86
N ILE A 366 -14.51 -3.08 4.53
CA ILE A 366 -13.34 -3.45 5.33
C ILE A 366 -12.10 -2.71 4.83
N THR A 367 -11.93 -1.45 5.24
CA THR A 367 -10.77 -0.61 4.87
C THR A 367 -9.43 -1.26 5.22
N MET A 368 -9.33 -1.95 6.36
CA MET A 368 -8.11 -2.64 6.77
C MET A 368 -7.66 -3.71 5.76
N SER A 369 -8.58 -4.24 4.93
CA SER A 369 -8.18 -5.14 3.85
C SER A 369 -7.38 -4.45 2.74
N LEU A 370 -7.55 -3.14 2.54
CA LEU A 370 -6.70 -2.33 1.65
C LEU A 370 -5.35 -2.02 2.29
N VAL A 371 -5.36 -1.66 3.59
CA VAL A 371 -4.14 -1.36 4.35
C VAL A 371 -3.20 -2.56 4.38
N HIS A 372 -3.75 -3.77 4.53
CA HIS A 372 -2.97 -5.01 4.61
C HIS A 372 -2.68 -5.65 3.25
N ALA A 373 -3.28 -5.14 2.16
CA ALA A 373 -3.04 -5.69 0.83
C ALA A 373 -1.61 -5.39 0.34
N ASP A 374 -0.99 -6.40 -0.23
CA ASP A 374 0.26 -6.28 -0.97
C ASP A 374 -0.01 -6.22 -2.48
N GLY A 375 -1.21 -6.63 -2.89
CA GLY A 375 -1.64 -6.56 -4.28
C GLY A 375 -3.14 -6.80 -4.46
N ILE A 376 -3.56 -6.71 -5.70
CA ILE A 376 -4.94 -6.95 -6.14
C ILE A 376 -4.92 -8.01 -7.24
N LEU A 377 -5.60 -9.12 -6.98
CA LEU A 377 -5.91 -10.15 -7.97
C LEU A 377 -7.18 -9.74 -8.73
N GLU A 378 -7.08 -9.64 -10.03
CA GLU A 378 -8.21 -9.42 -10.92
C GLU A 378 -8.71 -10.77 -11.44
N ILE A 379 -9.97 -11.09 -11.14
CA ILE A 379 -10.63 -12.27 -11.69
C ILE A 379 -11.54 -11.80 -12.82
N PRO A 380 -11.32 -12.26 -14.07
CA PRO A 380 -12.12 -11.83 -15.21
C PRO A 380 -13.60 -12.15 -15.04
N GLN A 381 -14.46 -11.36 -15.66
CA GLN A 381 -15.86 -11.73 -15.89
C GLN A 381 -15.92 -13.07 -16.61
N GLU A 382 -16.95 -13.88 -16.38
CA GLU A 382 -17.11 -15.23 -16.91
C GLU A 382 -16.16 -16.29 -16.31
N SER A 383 -15.44 -15.96 -15.23
CA SER A 383 -14.62 -16.88 -14.44
C SER A 383 -15.30 -17.25 -13.13
N GLU A 384 -15.34 -18.53 -12.79
CA GLU A 384 -15.81 -19.02 -11.48
C GLU A 384 -14.76 -18.82 -10.36
N GLY A 385 -13.60 -18.23 -10.70
CA GLY A 385 -12.48 -18.00 -9.79
C GLY A 385 -11.36 -19.02 -9.96
N TYR A 386 -10.57 -19.21 -8.91
CA TYR A 386 -9.37 -20.04 -8.95
C TYR A 386 -9.33 -21.00 -7.76
N GLU A 387 -8.86 -22.23 -7.99
CA GLU A 387 -8.63 -23.22 -6.95
C GLU A 387 -7.36 -22.94 -6.14
N ALA A 388 -7.25 -23.52 -4.94
CA ALA A 388 -6.04 -23.47 -4.14
C ALA A 388 -4.86 -24.12 -4.90
N GLY A 389 -3.67 -23.53 -4.81
CA GLY A 389 -2.48 -23.99 -5.50
C GLY A 389 -2.38 -23.57 -6.96
N THR A 390 -3.39 -22.89 -7.53
CA THR A 390 -3.30 -22.32 -8.87
C THR A 390 -2.28 -21.19 -8.90
N GLU A 391 -1.42 -21.17 -9.91
CA GLU A 391 -0.57 -20.04 -10.21
C GLU A 391 -1.41 -18.93 -10.85
N ILE A 392 -1.32 -17.72 -10.29
CA ILE A 392 -2.07 -16.56 -10.73
C ILE A 392 -1.15 -15.35 -10.87
N GLU A 393 -1.54 -14.41 -11.70
CA GLU A 393 -0.92 -13.09 -11.80
C GLU A 393 -1.76 -12.06 -11.03
N PHE A 394 -1.11 -11.17 -10.30
CA PHE A 394 -1.78 -10.09 -9.54
C PHE A 394 -0.94 -8.82 -9.60
N ARG A 395 -1.64 -7.68 -9.56
CA ARG A 395 -1.01 -6.37 -9.56
C ARG A 395 -0.51 -6.01 -8.15
N LEU A 396 0.74 -5.55 -8.04
CA LEU A 396 1.29 -5.07 -6.76
C LEU A 396 0.71 -3.71 -6.38
N THR A 397 0.49 -3.51 -5.09
CA THR A 397 0.12 -2.22 -4.47
C THR A 397 1.24 -1.66 -3.59
N ARG A 398 2.33 -2.42 -3.46
CA ARG A 398 3.55 -2.07 -2.73
C ARG A 398 4.77 -2.52 -3.53
N PRO A 399 5.93 -1.87 -3.33
CA PRO A 399 7.18 -2.32 -3.97
C PRO A 399 7.50 -3.79 -3.64
N ALA A 400 7.94 -4.55 -4.65
CA ALA A 400 8.31 -5.96 -4.48
C ALA A 400 9.37 -6.17 -3.38
N SER A 401 10.31 -5.23 -3.22
CA SER A 401 11.35 -5.27 -2.18
C SER A 401 10.82 -5.25 -0.75
N GLU A 402 9.65 -4.64 -0.52
CA GLU A 402 9.01 -4.65 0.81
C GLU A 402 8.35 -5.99 1.13
N ILE A 403 7.99 -6.76 0.10
CA ILE A 403 7.26 -8.02 0.23
C ILE A 403 8.23 -9.19 0.41
N ASP A 404 9.34 -9.20 -0.34
CA ASP A 404 10.25 -10.34 -0.45
C ASP A 404 11.00 -10.65 0.84
N ASN A 405 11.15 -9.67 1.71
CA ASN A 405 11.88 -9.78 2.97
C ASN A 405 10.97 -10.05 4.20
N ARG A 406 9.69 -10.36 3.97
CA ARG A 406 8.75 -10.60 5.09
C ARG A 406 8.70 -12.06 5.50
N LEU A 407 8.64 -12.28 6.81
CA LEU A 407 8.31 -13.57 7.37
C LEU A 407 6.82 -13.85 7.16
N VAL A 408 6.49 -14.96 6.49
CA VAL A 408 5.09 -15.34 6.21
C VAL A 408 4.54 -16.17 7.35
N SER A 409 3.46 -15.69 7.97
CA SER A 409 2.73 -16.36 9.04
C SER A 409 1.30 -16.68 8.59
N ILE A 410 0.91 -17.94 8.66
CA ILE A 410 -0.47 -18.38 8.41
C ILE A 410 -0.93 -19.20 9.61
N GLY A 411 -2.01 -18.78 10.28
CA GLY A 411 -2.50 -19.51 11.44
C GLY A 411 -3.50 -18.75 12.27
N SER A 412 -3.43 -18.89 13.58
CA SER A 412 -4.32 -18.21 14.51
C SER A 412 -3.94 -16.75 14.70
N HIS A 413 -4.93 -15.90 14.90
CA HIS A 413 -4.74 -14.48 15.22
C HIS A 413 -4.58 -14.25 16.71
N ASP A 414 -3.65 -13.35 17.06
CA ASP A 414 -3.55 -12.73 18.37
C ASP A 414 -2.94 -11.32 18.26
N LEU A 415 -3.22 -10.44 19.23
CA LEU A 415 -2.68 -9.08 19.29
C LEU A 415 -1.15 -9.06 19.44
N LEU A 416 -0.57 -10.12 20.02
CA LEU A 416 0.90 -10.25 20.11
C LEU A 416 1.59 -10.23 18.74
N LEU A 417 0.91 -10.64 17.66
CA LEU A 417 1.47 -10.59 16.31
C LEU A 417 1.64 -9.14 15.82
N ASP A 418 0.76 -8.24 16.25
CA ASP A 418 0.88 -6.81 15.94
C ASP A 418 2.06 -6.21 16.72
N VAL A 419 2.24 -6.58 18.00
CA VAL A 419 3.39 -6.20 18.82
C VAL A 419 4.70 -6.68 18.19
N ILE A 420 4.77 -7.96 17.80
CA ILE A 420 5.95 -8.51 17.12
C ILE A 420 6.22 -7.80 15.79
N THR A 421 5.18 -7.52 15.01
CA THR A 421 5.31 -6.80 13.74
C THR A 421 5.96 -5.45 13.96
N GLU A 422 5.52 -4.68 14.96
CA GLU A 422 6.09 -3.38 15.30
C GLU A 422 7.57 -3.51 15.75
N LEU A 423 7.88 -4.49 16.60
CA LEU A 423 9.25 -4.73 17.07
C LEU A 423 10.18 -5.15 15.93
N MET A 424 9.72 -6.02 15.02
CA MET A 424 10.50 -6.41 13.85
C MET A 424 10.79 -5.21 12.93
N HIS A 425 9.84 -4.28 12.76
CA HIS A 425 10.05 -3.07 11.98
C HIS A 425 11.08 -2.14 12.64
N LYS A 426 11.02 -1.99 13.98
CA LYS A 426 11.98 -1.16 14.73
C LYS A 426 13.39 -1.73 14.70
N ASN A 427 13.53 -3.04 14.88
CA ASN A 427 14.83 -3.69 15.08
C ASN A 427 15.49 -4.16 13.79
N GLY A 428 14.74 -4.43 12.74
CA GLY A 428 15.23 -5.07 11.51
C GLY A 428 15.20 -4.20 10.26
N GLY A 429 14.66 -3.00 10.32
CA GLY A 429 14.68 -1.99 9.25
C GLY A 429 14.01 -2.35 7.93
N ARG A 430 13.74 -3.60 7.61
CA ARG A 430 13.05 -4.06 6.38
C ARG A 430 12.39 -5.44 6.51
N THR A 431 12.59 -6.14 7.62
CA THR A 431 11.93 -7.41 7.91
C THR A 431 10.61 -7.12 8.60
N GLY A 432 9.52 -7.69 8.10
CA GLY A 432 8.20 -7.54 8.68
C GLY A 432 7.48 -8.88 8.73
N LEU A 433 6.35 -8.92 9.42
CA LEU A 433 5.51 -10.11 9.48
C LEU A 433 4.33 -9.98 8.50
N SER A 434 4.24 -10.89 7.54
CA SER A 434 3.05 -11.05 6.69
C SER A 434 2.11 -12.07 7.32
N SER A 435 1.21 -11.63 8.19
CA SER A 435 0.29 -12.52 8.91
C SER A 435 -1.06 -12.68 8.19
N THR A 436 -1.50 -13.93 8.03
CA THR A 436 -2.82 -14.29 7.48
C THR A 436 -3.56 -15.21 8.45
N HIS A 437 -4.79 -14.84 8.79
CA HIS A 437 -5.56 -15.48 9.85
C HIS A 437 -6.48 -16.56 9.26
N GLN A 438 -6.08 -17.83 9.36
CA GLN A 438 -6.82 -18.99 8.88
C GLN A 438 -7.17 -19.99 10.00
N GLY A 439 -6.89 -19.62 11.27
CA GLY A 439 -7.01 -20.50 12.44
C GLY A 439 -5.85 -21.49 12.54
N SER A 440 -5.72 -22.12 13.71
CA SER A 440 -4.61 -23.03 14.03
C SER A 440 -4.48 -24.18 13.04
N MET A 441 -5.59 -24.86 12.69
CA MET A 441 -5.58 -25.97 11.71
C MET A 441 -5.22 -25.50 10.30
N GLY A 442 -5.63 -24.28 9.91
CA GLY A 442 -5.20 -23.66 8.65
C GLY A 442 -3.69 -23.47 8.60
N GLY A 443 -3.08 -23.05 9.72
CA GLY A 443 -1.64 -22.93 9.89
C GLY A 443 -0.91 -24.27 9.79
N VAL A 444 -1.41 -25.30 10.46
CA VAL A 444 -0.88 -26.68 10.37
C VAL A 444 -0.82 -27.15 8.92
N LEU A 445 -1.90 -26.95 8.17
CA LEU A 445 -1.95 -27.33 6.76
C LEU A 445 -1.01 -26.50 5.90
N ALA A 446 -0.86 -25.19 6.18
CA ALA A 446 0.03 -24.29 5.45
C ALA A 446 1.51 -24.67 5.64
N ILE A 447 1.95 -25.02 6.87
CA ILE A 447 3.32 -25.52 7.11
C ILE A 447 3.56 -26.81 6.31
N ARG A 448 2.61 -27.76 6.33
CA ARG A 448 2.75 -29.03 5.58
C ARG A 448 2.90 -28.84 4.08
N LYS A 449 2.26 -27.81 3.53
CA LYS A 449 2.32 -27.48 2.10
C LYS A 449 3.51 -26.58 1.75
N GLY A 450 4.25 -26.08 2.74
CA GLY A 450 5.33 -25.10 2.50
C GLY A 450 4.79 -23.73 2.06
N GLU A 451 3.61 -23.33 2.55
CA GLU A 451 2.94 -22.07 2.21
C GLU A 451 3.25 -20.95 3.22
N CYS A 452 3.89 -21.24 4.34
CA CYS A 452 4.32 -20.25 5.32
C CYS A 452 5.62 -20.66 6.01
N HIS A 453 6.29 -19.70 6.63
CA HIS A 453 7.50 -19.91 7.43
C HIS A 453 7.16 -20.36 8.84
N ILE A 454 6.12 -19.71 9.45
CA ILE A 454 5.64 -20.00 10.79
C ILE A 454 4.12 -20.14 10.80
N ALA A 455 3.62 -20.99 11.67
CA ALA A 455 2.18 -21.13 11.92
C ALA A 455 1.89 -20.96 13.41
N PRO A 456 1.23 -19.87 13.83
CA PRO A 456 0.73 -19.72 15.19
C PRO A 456 -0.43 -20.70 15.44
N VAL A 457 -0.31 -21.45 16.53
CA VAL A 457 -1.24 -22.52 16.92
C VAL A 457 -1.56 -22.47 18.41
N HIS A 458 -2.79 -22.91 18.79
CA HIS A 458 -3.22 -23.10 20.17
C HIS A 458 -4.27 -24.23 20.20
N LEU A 459 -3.84 -25.44 19.92
CA LEU A 459 -4.71 -26.60 19.78
C LEU A 459 -4.61 -27.50 21.01
N LEU A 460 -5.73 -27.63 21.71
CA LEU A 460 -5.86 -28.49 22.85
C LEU A 460 -5.93 -29.96 22.42
N ASN A 461 -5.12 -30.81 23.03
CA ASN A 461 -5.32 -32.25 23.01
C ASN A 461 -6.34 -32.62 24.10
N VAL A 462 -7.50 -33.09 23.69
CA VAL A 462 -8.60 -33.44 24.61
C VAL A 462 -8.32 -34.69 25.48
N GLU A 463 -7.31 -35.49 25.10
CA GLU A 463 -6.98 -36.75 25.81
C GLU A 463 -6.10 -36.50 27.05
N ASP A 464 -5.15 -35.53 26.96
CA ASP A 464 -4.17 -35.28 28.03
C ASP A 464 -4.15 -33.83 28.54
N GLY A 465 -4.95 -32.94 27.94
CA GLY A 465 -5.07 -31.55 28.33
C GLY A 465 -3.87 -30.65 27.92
N ARG A 466 -2.94 -31.17 27.12
CA ARG A 466 -1.77 -30.42 26.64
C ARG A 466 -2.05 -29.70 25.33
N TYR A 467 -1.34 -28.61 25.11
CA TYR A 467 -1.47 -27.84 23.88
C TYR A 467 -0.33 -28.17 22.90
N ASN A 468 -0.65 -28.22 21.62
CA ASN A 468 0.23 -28.18 20.46
C ASN A 468 1.19 -29.37 20.27
N GLU A 469 1.67 -30.02 21.33
CA GLU A 469 2.68 -31.10 21.25
C GLU A 469 2.22 -32.31 20.42
N TYR A 470 0.95 -32.68 20.53
CA TYR A 470 0.38 -33.84 19.80
C TYR A 470 0.35 -33.66 18.28
N LEU A 471 0.59 -32.43 17.78
CA LEU A 471 0.70 -32.15 16.34
C LEU A 471 1.90 -32.87 15.73
N PHE A 472 2.96 -33.05 16.54
CA PHE A 472 4.16 -33.76 16.16
C PHE A 472 3.92 -35.27 16.27
N GLY A 473 4.15 -36.01 15.17
CA GLY A 473 3.76 -37.40 15.01
C GLY A 473 2.37 -37.61 14.40
N LYS A 474 1.40 -36.68 14.59
CA LYS A 474 0.08 -36.77 13.96
C LYS A 474 0.01 -36.06 12.61
N TYR A 475 0.53 -34.84 12.53
CA TYR A 475 0.48 -33.99 11.33
C TYR A 475 1.85 -33.66 10.74
N PHE A 476 2.89 -33.71 11.56
CA PHE A 476 4.26 -33.38 11.20
C PHE A 476 5.21 -34.53 11.45
N GLN A 477 6.25 -34.61 10.62
CA GLN A 477 7.41 -35.44 10.92
C GLN A 477 8.28 -34.68 11.94
N PRO A 478 8.62 -35.28 13.09
CA PRO A 478 9.40 -34.61 14.13
C PRO A 478 10.78 -34.11 13.66
N GLU A 479 11.34 -34.77 12.65
CA GLU A 479 12.66 -34.43 12.07
C GLU A 479 12.61 -33.15 11.23
N GLU A 480 11.45 -32.82 10.65
CA GLU A 480 11.29 -31.70 9.70
C GLU A 480 10.80 -30.42 10.35
N THR A 481 10.16 -30.52 11.53
CA THR A 481 9.48 -29.39 12.16
C THR A 481 9.87 -29.23 13.63
N ALA A 482 9.73 -28.01 14.15
CA ALA A 482 9.94 -27.67 15.56
C ALA A 482 8.81 -26.75 16.04
N LEU A 483 8.68 -26.63 17.36
CA LEU A 483 7.81 -25.69 18.03
C LEU A 483 8.64 -24.55 18.63
N ILE A 484 8.29 -23.31 18.34
CA ILE A 484 8.82 -22.14 19.03
C ILE A 484 7.80 -21.80 20.12
N LYS A 485 8.22 -21.80 21.37
CA LYS A 485 7.39 -21.42 22.50
C LYS A 485 6.98 -19.95 22.37
N GLY A 486 5.71 -19.71 22.46
CA GLY A 486 5.14 -18.38 22.42
C GLY A 486 4.77 -17.89 23.81
N VAL A 487 3.47 -17.81 24.13
CA VAL A 487 2.95 -17.29 25.37
C VAL A 487 1.78 -18.12 25.90
N GLY A 488 1.64 -18.18 27.21
CA GLY A 488 0.38 -18.56 27.84
C GLY A 488 -0.60 -17.39 27.74
N ARG A 489 -1.89 -17.68 27.58
CA ARG A 489 -2.92 -16.64 27.57
C ARG A 489 -4.23 -17.12 28.19
N THR A 490 -4.90 -16.23 28.90
CA THR A 490 -6.14 -16.55 29.58
C THR A 490 -7.33 -16.50 28.60
N GLN A 491 -8.05 -17.61 28.48
CA GLN A 491 -9.32 -17.70 27.77
C GLN A 491 -10.50 -17.59 28.74
N GLY A 492 -11.59 -16.98 28.28
CA GLY A 492 -12.80 -16.83 29.06
C GLY A 492 -13.92 -16.15 28.29
N PHE A 493 -15.05 -15.95 28.95
CA PHE A 493 -16.17 -15.23 28.38
C PHE A 493 -15.96 -13.72 28.49
N ILE A 494 -16.10 -13.05 27.37
CA ILE A 494 -16.17 -11.60 27.23
C ILE A 494 -17.63 -11.21 27.42
N VAL A 495 -17.92 -10.34 28.39
CA VAL A 495 -19.26 -9.87 28.73
C VAL A 495 -19.28 -8.37 28.91
N LYS A 496 -20.46 -7.73 28.85
CA LYS A 496 -20.62 -6.31 29.14
C LYS A 496 -20.21 -5.98 30.57
N PRO A 497 -19.79 -4.73 30.87
CA PRO A 497 -19.45 -4.29 32.22
C PRO A 497 -20.58 -4.59 33.22
N GLY A 498 -20.22 -5.14 34.38
CA GLY A 498 -21.13 -5.58 35.40
C GLY A 498 -21.80 -6.91 35.15
N ASN A 499 -21.45 -7.61 34.07
CA ASN A 499 -22.01 -8.93 33.74
C ASN A 499 -23.56 -9.02 33.90
N PRO A 500 -24.30 -8.24 33.12
CA PRO A 500 -25.76 -8.04 33.38
C PRO A 500 -26.61 -9.30 33.22
N LYS A 501 -26.08 -10.33 32.53
CA LYS A 501 -26.74 -11.64 32.39
C LYS A 501 -26.34 -12.64 33.47
N GLY A 502 -25.41 -12.28 34.36
CA GLY A 502 -24.96 -13.14 35.45
C GLY A 502 -24.25 -14.41 34.99
N LEU A 503 -23.59 -14.40 33.82
CA LEU A 503 -22.87 -15.55 33.27
C LEU A 503 -21.73 -15.93 34.22
N THR A 504 -21.65 -17.19 34.62
CA THR A 504 -20.59 -17.72 35.49
C THR A 504 -19.78 -18.84 34.83
N GLY A 505 -20.32 -19.48 33.80
CA GLY A 505 -19.69 -20.61 33.12
C GLY A 505 -20.45 -21.08 31.88
N VAL A 506 -20.00 -22.19 31.37
CA VAL A 506 -20.59 -22.82 30.15
C VAL A 506 -22.04 -23.26 30.36
N ASP A 507 -22.38 -23.61 31.59
CA ASP A 507 -23.72 -24.11 31.97
C ASP A 507 -24.82 -23.04 31.75
N ASP A 508 -24.45 -21.74 31.76
CA ASP A 508 -25.39 -20.63 31.60
C ASP A 508 -25.69 -20.28 30.13
N LEU A 509 -24.96 -20.88 29.16
CA LEU A 509 -25.06 -20.52 27.74
C LEU A 509 -26.40 -20.94 27.10
N SER A 510 -27.06 -21.95 27.62
CA SER A 510 -28.38 -22.41 27.16
C SER A 510 -29.57 -21.61 27.73
N GLY A 511 -29.28 -20.49 28.44
CA GLY A 511 -30.29 -19.59 29.01
C GLY A 511 -30.77 -18.51 28.05
N GLU A 512 -31.42 -17.46 28.60
CA GLU A 512 -31.86 -16.29 27.87
C GLU A 512 -30.66 -15.34 27.56
N LEU A 513 -29.70 -15.83 26.76
CA LEU A 513 -28.44 -15.19 26.45
C LEU A 513 -28.16 -15.30 24.94
N VAL A 514 -27.83 -14.21 24.28
CA VAL A 514 -27.36 -14.22 22.88
C VAL A 514 -25.85 -14.38 22.85
N TYR A 515 -25.38 -15.50 22.34
CA TYR A 515 -23.97 -15.84 22.24
C TYR A 515 -23.40 -15.49 20.86
N ILE A 516 -22.11 -15.18 20.80
CA ILE A 516 -21.36 -15.04 19.56
C ILE A 516 -20.12 -15.94 19.60
N ASN A 517 -19.91 -16.70 18.54
CA ASN A 517 -18.88 -17.72 18.50
C ASN A 517 -17.67 -17.32 17.66
N ARG A 518 -16.60 -18.05 17.81
CA ARG A 518 -15.45 -18.02 16.88
C ARG A 518 -15.71 -19.00 15.72
N GLN A 519 -15.06 -18.71 14.58
CA GLN A 519 -15.16 -19.56 13.39
C GLN A 519 -14.72 -21.00 13.68
N ARG A 520 -15.30 -21.95 12.95
CA ARG A 520 -14.92 -23.36 12.99
C ARG A 520 -13.42 -23.54 12.69
N GLY A 521 -12.76 -24.41 13.46
CA GLY A 521 -11.32 -24.67 13.34
C GLY A 521 -10.44 -23.69 14.10
N SER A 522 -11.00 -22.70 14.82
CA SER A 522 -10.24 -21.92 15.80
C SER A 522 -10.10 -22.72 17.11
N GLY A 523 -8.96 -22.60 17.81
CA GLY A 523 -8.74 -23.28 19.08
C GLY A 523 -9.78 -22.91 20.15
N THR A 524 -10.20 -21.64 20.19
CA THR A 524 -11.28 -21.16 21.07
C THR A 524 -12.61 -21.86 20.80
N ARG A 525 -12.93 -22.13 19.52
CA ARG A 525 -14.12 -22.92 19.18
C ARG A 525 -13.98 -24.37 19.60
N VAL A 526 -12.81 -24.97 19.41
CA VAL A 526 -12.52 -26.34 19.86
C VAL A 526 -12.63 -26.44 21.38
N LEU A 527 -12.13 -25.47 22.12
CA LEU A 527 -12.27 -25.40 23.58
C LEU A 527 -13.75 -25.30 24.00
N LEU A 528 -14.54 -24.44 23.36
CA LEU A 528 -15.98 -24.35 23.67
C LEU A 528 -16.68 -25.67 23.40
N ASP A 529 -16.48 -26.27 22.23
CA ASP A 529 -17.13 -27.52 21.84
C ASP A 529 -16.76 -28.64 22.81
N TYR A 530 -15.49 -28.72 23.25
CA TYR A 530 -15.05 -29.65 24.28
C TYR A 530 -15.74 -29.42 25.63
N LEU A 531 -15.84 -28.16 26.09
CA LEU A 531 -16.50 -27.83 27.35
C LEU A 531 -17.99 -28.16 27.32
N LEU A 532 -18.68 -27.92 26.20
CA LEU A 532 -20.09 -28.28 26.01
C LEU A 532 -20.29 -29.79 26.05
N GLU A 533 -19.40 -30.55 25.38
CA GLU A 533 -19.44 -32.02 25.39
C GLU A 533 -19.24 -32.58 26.81
N GLN A 534 -18.25 -32.05 27.55
CA GLN A 534 -18.02 -32.48 28.96
C GLN A 534 -19.22 -32.24 29.88
N LYS A 535 -20.02 -31.21 29.59
CA LYS A 535 -21.22 -30.85 30.36
C LYS A 535 -22.50 -31.48 29.80
N GLY A 536 -22.43 -32.14 28.65
CA GLY A 536 -23.59 -32.70 27.97
C GLY A 536 -24.59 -31.65 27.48
N ILE A 537 -24.09 -30.44 27.15
CA ILE A 537 -24.92 -29.34 26.65
C ILE A 537 -25.01 -29.45 25.12
N ASP A 538 -26.25 -29.47 24.61
CA ASP A 538 -26.49 -29.46 23.17
C ASP A 538 -26.19 -28.09 22.59
N PRO A 539 -25.26 -27.98 21.62
CA PRO A 539 -24.95 -26.71 20.94
C PRO A 539 -26.18 -26.04 20.31
N ASP A 540 -27.16 -26.79 19.85
CA ASP A 540 -28.39 -26.26 19.25
C ASP A 540 -29.29 -25.54 20.30
N SER A 541 -29.05 -25.73 21.58
CA SER A 541 -29.74 -25.04 22.67
C SER A 541 -29.22 -23.61 22.91
N ILE A 542 -28.10 -23.24 22.31
CA ILE A 542 -27.43 -21.94 22.52
C ILE A 542 -27.80 -20.98 21.41
N ASP A 543 -28.54 -19.89 21.72
CA ASP A 543 -28.84 -18.84 20.73
C ASP A 543 -27.57 -18.15 20.29
N GLY A 544 -27.29 -18.19 18.98
CA GLY A 544 -26.13 -17.59 18.39
C GLY A 544 -24.90 -18.49 18.28
N TYR A 545 -24.96 -19.77 18.66
CA TYR A 545 -23.85 -20.72 18.52
C TYR A 545 -23.28 -20.79 17.09
N TYR A 546 -24.09 -20.62 16.05
CA TYR A 546 -23.70 -20.62 14.65
C TYR A 546 -23.35 -19.25 14.10
N ARG A 547 -23.45 -18.17 14.90
CA ARG A 547 -22.99 -16.83 14.54
C ARG A 547 -21.50 -16.75 14.81
N GLU A 548 -20.71 -16.65 13.74
CA GLU A 548 -19.25 -16.77 13.81
C GLU A 548 -18.53 -15.47 13.55
N MET A 549 -17.49 -15.20 14.35
CA MET A 549 -16.52 -14.10 14.18
C MET A 549 -15.11 -14.64 13.96
N THR A 550 -14.35 -13.94 13.10
CA THR A 550 -13.01 -14.39 12.67
C THR A 550 -11.88 -14.01 13.62
N THR A 551 -12.08 -13.03 14.52
CA THR A 551 -11.06 -12.56 15.48
C THR A 551 -11.64 -12.39 16.87
N HIS A 552 -10.78 -12.41 17.91
CA HIS A 552 -11.20 -12.13 19.30
C HIS A 552 -11.71 -10.69 19.44
N MET A 553 -11.10 -9.73 18.73
CA MET A 553 -11.54 -8.34 18.71
C MET A 553 -12.95 -8.20 18.13
N ALA A 554 -13.28 -8.97 17.08
CA ALA A 554 -14.64 -8.95 16.50
C ALA A 554 -15.69 -9.51 17.48
N VAL A 555 -15.33 -10.54 18.26
CA VAL A 555 -16.19 -11.05 19.36
C VAL A 555 -16.41 -9.95 20.41
N ALA A 556 -15.34 -9.31 20.89
CA ALA A 556 -15.44 -8.23 21.87
C ALA A 556 -16.27 -7.05 21.33
N SER A 557 -16.10 -6.67 20.07
CA SER A 557 -16.90 -5.61 19.42
C SER A 557 -18.40 -5.98 19.35
N ALA A 558 -18.74 -7.25 19.06
CA ALA A 558 -20.13 -7.72 19.04
C ALA A 558 -20.77 -7.64 20.44
N VAL A 559 -20.04 -7.98 21.48
CA VAL A 559 -20.50 -7.85 22.88
C VAL A 559 -20.65 -6.37 23.25
N LYS A 560 -19.67 -5.53 22.91
CA LYS A 560 -19.69 -4.08 23.21
C LYS A 560 -20.88 -3.39 22.55
N SER A 561 -21.16 -3.70 21.30
CA SER A 561 -22.29 -3.12 20.53
C SER A 561 -23.66 -3.66 20.96
N GLY A 562 -23.72 -4.74 21.77
CA GLY A 562 -24.97 -5.37 22.17
C GLY A 562 -25.56 -6.32 21.12
N THR A 563 -24.82 -6.64 20.06
CA THR A 563 -25.21 -7.66 19.08
C THR A 563 -25.20 -9.07 19.70
N ALA A 564 -24.38 -9.25 20.74
CA ALA A 564 -24.35 -10.43 21.59
C ALA A 564 -24.22 -10.03 23.07
N ASP A 565 -24.64 -10.91 23.97
CA ASP A 565 -24.47 -10.73 25.42
C ASP A 565 -23.13 -11.28 25.90
N ALA A 566 -22.63 -12.34 25.26
CA ALA A 566 -21.36 -12.98 25.59
C ALA A 566 -20.69 -13.63 24.37
N GLY A 567 -19.39 -13.83 24.47
CA GLY A 567 -18.62 -14.63 23.51
C GLY A 567 -17.30 -15.10 24.12
N LEU A 568 -16.80 -16.26 23.70
CA LEU A 568 -15.53 -16.79 24.17
C LEU A 568 -14.35 -16.12 23.46
N GLY A 569 -13.38 -15.66 24.24
CA GLY A 569 -12.20 -14.98 23.70
C GLY A 569 -11.04 -14.91 24.70
N VAL A 570 -10.05 -14.10 24.38
CA VAL A 570 -8.87 -13.84 25.22
C VAL A 570 -9.06 -12.58 26.05
N TYR A 571 -8.44 -12.52 27.25
CA TYR A 571 -8.53 -11.39 28.16
C TYR A 571 -8.17 -10.05 27.50
N SER A 572 -7.08 -10.01 26.71
CA SER A 572 -6.61 -8.78 26.05
C SER A 572 -7.69 -8.15 25.15
N ALA A 573 -8.50 -8.95 24.48
CA ALA A 573 -9.60 -8.44 23.63
C ALA A 573 -10.72 -7.80 24.47
N ALA A 574 -11.04 -8.33 25.64
CA ALA A 574 -11.99 -7.73 26.57
C ALA A 574 -11.44 -6.41 27.13
N ALA A 575 -10.21 -6.42 27.62
CA ALA A 575 -9.55 -5.27 28.25
C ALA A 575 -9.47 -4.04 27.33
N VAL A 576 -9.01 -4.24 26.08
CA VAL A 576 -8.92 -3.16 25.06
C VAL A 576 -10.29 -2.55 24.76
N ASN A 577 -11.37 -3.33 24.86
CA ASN A 577 -12.73 -2.85 24.60
C ASN A 577 -13.45 -2.30 25.85
N GLY A 578 -12.83 -2.36 27.04
CA GLY A 578 -13.44 -1.95 28.32
C GLY A 578 -14.59 -2.84 28.73
N LEU A 579 -14.48 -4.16 28.46
CA LEU A 579 -15.45 -5.20 28.78
C LEU A 579 -14.99 -6.01 29.98
N ASP A 580 -15.95 -6.62 30.69
CA ASP A 580 -15.65 -7.58 31.76
C ASP A 580 -15.32 -8.95 31.17
N PHE A 581 -14.58 -9.74 31.97
CA PHE A 581 -14.06 -11.01 31.55
C PHE A 581 -14.25 -12.09 32.65
N ILE A 582 -14.74 -13.25 32.25
CA ILE A 582 -14.95 -14.39 33.14
C ILE A 582 -13.95 -15.47 32.71
N PRO A 583 -12.85 -15.69 33.46
CA PRO A 583 -11.81 -16.63 33.06
C PRO A 583 -12.32 -18.08 33.11
N LEU A 584 -11.95 -18.89 32.13
CA LEU A 584 -12.23 -20.33 32.05
C LEU A 584 -10.98 -21.19 32.17
N GLY A 585 -9.82 -20.69 31.69
CA GLY A 585 -8.58 -21.43 31.73
C GLY A 585 -7.48 -20.77 30.92
N ASN A 586 -6.28 -21.33 31.00
CA ASN A 586 -5.13 -20.89 30.24
C ASN A 586 -4.91 -21.81 29.04
N GLU A 587 -4.45 -21.23 27.96
CA GLU A 587 -4.03 -21.96 26.76
C GLU A 587 -2.61 -21.57 26.39
N GLU A 588 -1.93 -22.42 25.61
CA GLU A 588 -0.61 -22.13 25.06
C GLU A 588 -0.71 -21.72 23.59
N TYR A 589 -0.16 -20.57 23.27
CA TYR A 589 -0.09 -20.02 21.93
C TYR A 589 1.36 -20.05 21.46
N ASP A 590 1.67 -21.03 20.59
CA ASP A 590 3.03 -21.32 20.11
C ASP A 590 3.09 -21.22 18.59
N PHE A 591 4.32 -21.37 18.05
CA PHE A 591 4.57 -21.28 16.61
C PHE A 591 5.21 -22.55 16.08
N VAL A 592 4.54 -23.21 15.15
CA VAL A 592 5.13 -24.32 14.40
C VAL A 592 6.00 -23.75 13.28
N VAL A 593 7.21 -24.28 13.13
CA VAL A 593 8.19 -23.87 12.13
C VAL A 593 8.85 -25.09 11.47
N ARG A 594 9.27 -24.96 10.23
CA ARG A 594 10.14 -25.95 9.59
C ARG A 594 11.58 -25.80 10.10
N LYS A 595 12.27 -26.92 10.38
CA LYS A 595 13.63 -26.88 10.90
C LYS A 595 14.65 -26.30 9.91
N ASP A 596 14.42 -26.46 8.61
CA ASP A 596 15.24 -25.87 7.56
C ASP A 596 15.18 -24.33 7.49
N MET A 597 14.20 -23.73 8.18
CA MET A 597 14.04 -22.27 8.29
C MET A 597 14.65 -21.68 9.55
N LEU A 598 15.12 -22.50 10.50
CA LEU A 598 15.60 -22.01 11.80
C LEU A 598 16.79 -21.03 11.67
N ASP A 599 17.59 -21.16 10.62
CA ASP A 599 18.73 -20.27 10.35
C ASP A 599 18.34 -19.04 9.49
N ASP A 600 17.06 -18.87 9.12
CA ASP A 600 16.60 -17.73 8.34
C ASP A 600 16.71 -16.44 9.17
N PRO A 601 17.35 -15.36 8.66
CA PRO A 601 17.55 -14.12 9.40
C PRO A 601 16.25 -13.45 9.88
N SER A 602 15.17 -13.55 9.09
CA SER A 602 13.87 -12.98 9.46
C SER A 602 13.23 -13.76 10.60
N LEU A 603 13.40 -15.09 10.60
CA LEU A 603 12.92 -15.95 11.69
C LEU A 603 13.75 -15.73 12.96
N GLN A 604 15.07 -15.56 12.84
CA GLN A 604 15.90 -15.22 14.00
C GLN A 604 15.49 -13.86 14.61
N THR A 605 15.24 -12.86 13.77
CA THR A 605 14.70 -11.56 14.24
C THR A 605 13.37 -11.74 14.97
N PHE A 606 12.49 -12.59 14.47
CA PHE A 606 11.21 -12.90 15.12
C PHE A 606 11.41 -13.55 16.50
N ILE A 607 12.33 -14.53 16.60
CA ILE A 607 12.67 -15.20 17.86
C ILE A 607 13.29 -14.21 18.86
N ASP A 608 14.17 -13.34 18.40
CA ASP A 608 14.79 -12.31 19.25
C ASP A 608 13.76 -11.30 19.76
N CYS A 609 12.77 -10.93 18.92
CA CYS A 609 11.65 -10.11 19.37
C CYS A 609 10.85 -10.81 20.49
N LEU A 610 10.54 -12.10 20.36
CA LEU A 610 9.84 -12.87 21.40
C LEU A 610 10.60 -12.87 22.75
N LYS A 611 11.93 -12.90 22.71
CA LYS A 611 12.80 -12.92 23.91
C LYS A 611 13.06 -11.55 24.51
N SER A 612 12.66 -10.48 23.83
CA SER A 612 13.00 -9.11 24.24
C SER A 612 12.20 -8.62 25.45
N GLU A 613 12.84 -7.79 26.28
CA GLU A 613 12.17 -7.09 27.39
C GLU A 613 11.06 -6.15 26.88
N GLU A 614 11.23 -5.59 25.69
CA GLU A 614 10.22 -4.74 25.04
C GLU A 614 8.93 -5.52 24.76
N PHE A 615 9.05 -6.74 24.22
CA PHE A 615 7.91 -7.63 24.00
C PHE A 615 7.18 -7.94 25.32
N ALA A 616 7.92 -8.31 26.35
CA ALA A 616 7.35 -8.56 27.68
C ALA A 616 6.62 -7.33 28.23
N SER A 617 7.20 -6.15 28.09
CA SER A 617 6.61 -4.88 28.53
C SER A 617 5.31 -4.56 27.79
N GLU A 618 5.29 -4.69 26.46
CA GLU A 618 4.09 -4.42 25.65
C GLU A 618 2.96 -5.40 25.94
N LEU A 619 3.26 -6.70 26.09
CA LEU A 619 2.25 -7.68 26.49
C LEU A 619 1.72 -7.46 27.91
N GLY A 620 2.58 -6.98 28.82
CA GLY A 620 2.16 -6.59 30.18
C GLY A 620 1.09 -5.49 30.18
N LYS A 621 1.16 -4.55 29.22
CA LYS A 621 0.14 -3.49 29.04
C LYS A 621 -1.20 -4.04 28.54
N LEU A 622 -1.17 -5.07 27.67
CA LEU A 622 -2.37 -5.72 27.16
C LEU A 622 -3.05 -6.59 28.21
N GLY A 623 -2.28 -7.23 29.11
CA GLY A 623 -2.73 -8.12 30.16
C GLY A 623 -3.20 -9.49 29.66
N GLY A 624 -3.33 -10.44 30.59
CA GLY A 624 -3.82 -11.80 30.29
C GLY A 624 -2.82 -12.70 29.56
N TYR A 625 -1.54 -12.37 29.55
CA TYR A 625 -0.46 -13.16 29.00
C TYR A 625 0.49 -13.65 30.09
N GLU A 626 0.94 -14.88 29.97
CA GLU A 626 1.98 -15.50 30.78
C GLU A 626 3.20 -15.77 29.91
N LEU A 627 4.38 -15.35 30.36
CA LEU A 627 5.64 -15.49 29.64
C LEU A 627 6.49 -16.60 30.30
N ASP A 628 6.48 -17.80 29.68
CA ASP A 628 7.29 -18.92 30.09
C ASP A 628 8.28 -19.26 28.97
N GLU A 629 9.49 -18.71 29.04
CA GLU A 629 10.58 -18.90 28.07
C GLU A 629 10.15 -18.65 26.59
N PRO A 630 9.54 -17.49 26.25
CA PRO A 630 9.13 -17.22 24.89
C PRO A 630 10.36 -17.25 23.96
N GLY A 631 10.17 -17.77 22.74
CA GLY A 631 11.26 -17.97 21.78
C GLY A 631 12.14 -19.19 22.02
N ARG A 632 11.86 -20.04 23.02
CA ARG A 632 12.53 -21.34 23.18
C ARG A 632 12.10 -22.29 22.07
N ILE A 633 13.08 -22.95 21.42
CA ILE A 633 12.84 -23.93 20.37
C ILE A 633 12.72 -25.32 21.01
N ILE A 634 11.61 -26.00 20.75
CA ILE A 634 11.34 -27.37 21.20
C ILE A 634 11.38 -28.28 19.98
N SER A 635 12.33 -29.22 19.98
CA SER A 635 12.45 -30.26 18.96
C SER A 635 11.90 -31.58 19.50
N PHE A 636 11.09 -32.24 18.71
CA PHE A 636 10.55 -33.56 19.01
C PHE A 636 11.40 -34.63 18.31
N SER A 637 11.54 -35.79 18.94
CA SER A 637 12.31 -36.94 18.45
C SER A 637 11.35 -38.08 18.08
#